data_bdac4a1a4b212eda39d7da577d6460ea
#
_entry.id   bdac4a1a4b212eda39d7da577d6460ea
#
_cell.length_a   1.000
_cell.length_b   1.000
_cell.length_c   1.000
_cell.angle_alpha   90.00
_cell.angle_beta   90.00
_cell.angle_gamma   90.00
#
_symmetry.space_group_name_H-M   'P 1'
#
loop_
_entity.id
_entity.type
_entity.pdbx_description
1 polymer ?
#
loop_
_entity_poly.entity_id
_entity_poly.type
_entity_poly.pdbx_seq_one_letter_code
_entity_poly.pdbx_strand_id
1 'polypeptide(L)'
;TLNFVGDIMMGRRYESPNGIITTQGVNTLFEPTYEILGNSADVTVANLEIVLSNNGTAHPTKTINFRCSPENIEGLIFGGIDIVSLANNHIMDFGIEAMIETKTILNEANILHSGAGLNTNQAYLPAIKSIKGKSIAFLSSSDRTGQYNNYQPYLNAGENKPGFAYLTPYYLKQQIKNVEDIVDFVIIEMHAGSEYSYSPGANYDNYEPPENFENLRYNPASASGYLEDPSLYLEDEDYSWRLDRPQMWDRALRHFAIDEGAEAVIVHHPHIIQGVEIYNGKIIAHSLGNFIFDLNYAETFPSMILNSELSQENQFFYTITPIYIDDYIPKPAEGELGNYILNYIAYKSKLLDTYVHVNEHLNTAFVINDSINMARHVLDYYLEDLEWQQANYYFVSKPIPIPEAGSLSHILNNFDIFQYRLGKELVWMGNFENEGSSLWNLNSNSEFLQDSIYRRGSSSISHLRSSISPGNIITNLENKFPYKSHLDHTLHGKIKTENGKNVNLEVRLSENRTSGTIINESLYSSINGDNDWKEYWKNISNYQEVNFFDIVMNSGVPDTGLSKTWFDDIGLIQWDSLRYMENQMIDVKHPNNYNYIQFFTSGTPNEQIQIALKNTIIGELPDLKSIPKCTKNIIAVPGYAHFFDESEGPIGNWLWEFGDNSHSTIRHPSHYFQNPGVYNINLTVVGLNGFSDSKSFTLVAISNNSETYNEGDLNNDGIINTQDLTLCLSYILGFITLSPEQFIAADFDSNFKIEIYDLFLISDNIN
;
A
#
# COMPACT_ATOMS: atom_id res chain seq x y z
N THR A 1 20.97 -15.64 -1.57
CA THR A 1 19.57 -15.20 -1.33
C THR A 1 19.16 -15.54 0.10
N LEU A 2 18.47 -14.61 0.74
CA LEU A 2 17.87 -14.74 2.07
C LEU A 2 16.39 -14.44 1.95
N ASN A 3 15.53 -15.23 2.58
CA ASN A 3 14.11 -14.95 2.70
C ASN A 3 13.73 -14.73 4.15
N PHE A 4 12.87 -13.75 4.40
CA PHE A 4 12.28 -13.48 5.70
C PHE A 4 10.77 -13.63 5.60
N VAL A 5 10.19 -14.41 6.51
CA VAL A 5 8.75 -14.63 6.61
C VAL A 5 8.23 -14.18 7.97
N GLY A 6 6.93 -13.96 8.07
CA GLY A 6 6.26 -13.53 9.29
C GLY A 6 6.17 -14.59 10.39
N ASP A 7 5.20 -14.42 11.29
CA ASP A 7 5.02 -15.25 12.49
C ASP A 7 4.52 -16.64 12.15
N ILE A 8 5.13 -17.67 12.77
CA ILE A 8 4.76 -19.08 12.62
C ILE A 8 4.22 -19.63 13.96
N MET A 9 2.93 -20.05 13.92
CA MET A 9 2.22 -20.68 15.05
C MET A 9 1.41 -21.88 14.54
N MET A 10 1.95 -23.10 14.63
CA MET A 10 1.37 -24.36 14.10
C MET A 10 0.53 -25.13 15.11
N GLY A 11 -0.01 -24.50 16.14
CA GLY A 11 -0.81 -25.13 17.20
C GLY A 11 -2.31 -24.85 17.10
N ARG A 12 -3.02 -25.03 18.22
CA ARG A 12 -4.43 -24.66 18.37
C ARG A 12 -5.33 -25.27 17.30
N ARG A 13 -5.91 -24.45 16.41
CA ARG A 13 -6.83 -24.86 15.35
C ARG A 13 -6.19 -25.86 14.39
N TYR A 14 -4.90 -25.72 14.10
CA TYR A 14 -4.18 -26.60 13.19
C TYR A 14 -4.14 -28.06 13.67
N GLU A 15 -4.01 -28.29 14.98
CA GLU A 15 -3.97 -29.61 15.61
C GLU A 15 -5.31 -30.07 16.18
N SER A 16 -6.39 -29.29 15.97
CA SER A 16 -7.73 -29.73 16.38
C SER A 16 -8.14 -31.02 15.62
N PRO A 17 -9.14 -31.79 16.09
CA PRO A 17 -9.56 -33.04 15.42
C PRO A 17 -9.89 -32.91 13.94
N ASN A 18 -10.32 -31.73 13.50
CA ASN A 18 -10.62 -31.40 12.10
C ASN A 18 -9.60 -30.40 11.54
N GLY A 19 -8.50 -30.14 12.23
CA GLY A 19 -7.49 -29.21 11.81
C GLY A 19 -6.65 -29.71 10.63
N ILE A 20 -5.99 -28.81 9.96
CA ILE A 20 -5.20 -29.11 8.74
C ILE A 20 -4.10 -30.11 9.06
N ILE A 21 -3.36 -29.93 10.15
CA ILE A 21 -2.27 -30.87 10.51
C ILE A 21 -2.81 -32.25 10.80
N THR A 22 -3.91 -32.35 11.53
CA THR A 22 -4.52 -33.64 11.91
C THR A 22 -5.08 -34.39 10.71
N THR A 23 -5.60 -33.68 9.70
CA THR A 23 -6.29 -34.29 8.56
C THR A 23 -5.41 -34.43 7.32
N GLN A 24 -4.42 -33.57 7.13
CA GLN A 24 -3.63 -33.46 5.89
C GLN A 24 -2.13 -33.52 6.15
N GLY A 25 -1.68 -33.34 7.41
CA GLY A 25 -0.26 -33.29 7.77
C GLY A 25 0.29 -31.88 7.78
N VAL A 26 1.39 -31.68 8.53
CA VAL A 26 2.01 -30.37 8.74
C VAL A 26 2.60 -29.75 7.46
N ASN A 27 3.09 -30.60 6.53
CA ASN A 27 3.73 -30.13 5.29
C ASN A 27 2.75 -29.30 4.42
N THR A 28 1.45 -29.61 4.48
CA THR A 28 0.41 -28.87 3.73
C THR A 28 0.42 -27.37 4.03
N LEU A 29 0.86 -26.96 5.22
CA LEU A 29 0.97 -25.53 5.57
C LEU A 29 2.07 -24.81 4.77
N PHE A 30 3.05 -25.52 4.25
CA PHE A 30 4.19 -24.95 3.54
C PHE A 30 4.18 -25.28 2.03
N GLU A 31 3.36 -26.25 1.59
CA GLU A 31 3.30 -26.67 0.18
C GLU A 31 3.18 -25.50 -0.81
N PRO A 32 2.28 -24.50 -0.62
CA PRO A 32 2.11 -23.42 -1.60
C PRO A 32 3.33 -22.50 -1.72
N THR A 33 4.16 -22.42 -0.70
CA THR A 33 5.33 -21.53 -0.64
C THR A 33 6.67 -22.26 -0.77
N TYR A 34 6.65 -23.58 -0.91
CA TYR A 34 7.86 -24.43 -0.95
C TYR A 34 8.87 -24.00 -2.01
N GLU A 35 8.41 -23.70 -3.23
CA GLU A 35 9.31 -23.30 -4.32
C GLU A 35 10.05 -21.98 -4.02
N ILE A 36 9.41 -21.09 -3.25
CA ILE A 36 10.00 -19.80 -2.87
C ILE A 36 10.97 -19.97 -1.70
N LEU A 37 10.57 -20.73 -0.68
CA LEU A 37 11.33 -20.82 0.58
C LEU A 37 12.38 -21.92 0.56
N GLY A 38 11.97 -23.14 0.20
CA GLY A 38 12.82 -24.33 0.32
C GLY A 38 13.70 -24.57 -0.89
N ASN A 39 13.33 -24.06 -2.07
CA ASN A 39 13.99 -24.40 -3.32
C ASN A 39 14.81 -23.26 -3.93
N SER A 40 14.44 -22.01 -3.72
CA SER A 40 15.09 -20.84 -4.34
C SER A 40 15.98 -20.03 -3.40
N ALA A 41 15.86 -20.19 -2.08
CA ALA A 41 16.64 -19.46 -1.11
C ALA A 41 17.87 -20.24 -0.61
N ASP A 42 18.94 -19.52 -0.27
CA ASP A 42 20.08 -20.11 0.45
C ASP A 42 19.81 -20.21 1.96
N VAL A 43 18.96 -19.31 2.49
CA VAL A 43 18.53 -19.29 3.89
C VAL A 43 17.14 -18.68 4.00
N THR A 44 16.27 -19.32 4.77
CA THR A 44 14.96 -18.76 5.16
C THR A 44 14.89 -18.56 6.67
N VAL A 45 14.44 -17.38 7.09
CA VAL A 45 14.36 -16.92 8.48
C VAL A 45 12.92 -16.65 8.84
N ALA A 46 12.49 -17.05 10.07
CA ALA A 46 11.13 -16.84 10.59
C ALA A 46 11.13 -16.54 12.07
N ASN A 47 10.04 -15.96 12.59
CA ASN A 47 9.75 -15.97 14.02
C ASN A 47 8.92 -17.21 14.39
N LEU A 48 9.44 -18.07 15.23
CA LEU A 48 8.71 -19.24 15.75
C LEU A 48 7.96 -18.85 17.03
N GLU A 49 6.71 -18.44 16.89
CA GLU A 49 5.88 -17.91 17.97
C GLU A 49 5.07 -19.01 18.69
N ILE A 50 5.71 -20.13 18.94
CA ILE A 50 5.12 -21.30 19.59
C ILE A 50 6.21 -22.19 20.16
N VAL A 51 5.89 -22.99 21.17
CA VAL A 51 6.78 -24.08 21.65
C VAL A 51 6.43 -25.40 20.97
N LEU A 52 7.46 -26.10 20.50
CA LEU A 52 7.42 -27.50 20.02
C LEU A 52 7.65 -28.43 21.22
N SER A 53 6.59 -28.81 21.91
CA SER A 53 6.77 -29.55 23.19
C SER A 53 5.51 -30.25 23.64
N ASN A 54 5.69 -31.43 24.19
CA ASN A 54 4.67 -32.15 24.97
C ASN A 54 4.84 -31.96 26.46
N ASN A 55 5.92 -31.29 26.92
CA ASN A 55 6.28 -31.07 28.31
C ASN A 55 5.85 -29.70 28.85
N GLY A 56 5.96 -29.50 30.14
CA GLY A 56 5.65 -28.25 30.80
C GLY A 56 4.16 -28.03 31.10
N THR A 57 3.88 -26.94 31.79
CA THR A 57 2.53 -26.56 32.23
C THR A 57 2.22 -25.16 31.72
N ALA A 58 1.00 -24.96 31.22
CA ALA A 58 0.55 -23.68 30.74
C ALA A 58 0.76 -22.56 31.77
N HIS A 59 1.23 -21.41 31.31
CA HIS A 59 1.49 -20.27 32.19
C HIS A 59 0.21 -19.85 32.94
N PRO A 60 0.23 -19.77 34.27
CA PRO A 60 -0.99 -19.71 35.08
C PRO A 60 -1.79 -18.39 34.93
N THR A 61 -1.16 -17.33 34.43
CA THR A 61 -1.80 -16.01 34.30
C THR A 61 -1.96 -15.53 32.85
N LYS A 62 -1.45 -16.29 31.90
CA LYS A 62 -1.69 -16.01 30.46
C LYS A 62 -3.00 -16.65 30.00
N THR A 63 -3.84 -15.88 29.35
CA THR A 63 -5.11 -16.36 28.75
C THR A 63 -4.89 -17.11 27.46
N ILE A 64 -3.84 -16.77 26.72
CA ILE A 64 -3.46 -17.37 25.45
C ILE A 64 -2.08 -18.00 25.59
N ASN A 65 -2.00 -19.30 25.35
CA ASN A 65 -0.76 -20.07 25.39
C ASN A 65 -0.66 -20.91 24.12
N PHE A 66 0.51 -20.89 23.48
CA PHE A 66 0.78 -21.58 22.21
C PHE A 66 1.69 -22.77 22.40
N ARG A 67 1.23 -23.93 21.96
CA ARG A 67 1.98 -25.17 21.91
C ARG A 67 1.53 -26.03 20.75
N CYS A 68 2.47 -26.72 20.11
CA CYS A 68 2.20 -27.79 19.17
C CYS A 68 3.06 -29.02 19.44
N SER A 69 2.69 -30.12 18.82
CA SER A 69 3.42 -31.38 18.91
C SER A 69 4.86 -31.26 18.40
N PRO A 70 5.85 -31.93 19.05
CA PRO A 70 7.23 -31.97 18.59
C PRO A 70 7.40 -32.41 17.13
N GLU A 71 6.54 -33.31 16.67
CA GLU A 71 6.54 -33.86 15.32
C GLU A 71 6.31 -32.78 14.23
N ASN A 72 5.72 -31.63 14.59
CA ASN A 72 5.50 -30.52 13.66
C ASN A 72 6.79 -29.83 13.20
N ILE A 73 7.95 -30.20 13.76
CA ILE A 73 9.26 -29.81 13.24
C ILE A 73 9.42 -30.20 11.77
N GLU A 74 8.79 -31.30 11.33
CA GLU A 74 8.83 -31.78 9.94
C GLU A 74 8.30 -30.72 8.96
N GLY A 75 7.33 -29.89 9.38
CA GLY A 75 6.83 -28.78 8.57
C GLY A 75 7.88 -27.69 8.37
N LEU A 76 8.64 -27.32 9.40
CA LEU A 76 9.73 -26.34 9.27
C LEU A 76 10.83 -26.86 8.35
N ILE A 77 11.20 -28.16 8.50
CA ILE A 77 12.18 -28.83 7.63
C ILE A 77 11.69 -28.85 6.18
N PHE A 78 10.45 -29.29 5.95
CA PHE A 78 9.85 -29.32 4.62
C PHE A 78 9.77 -27.92 4.00
N GLY A 79 9.34 -26.92 4.76
CA GLY A 79 9.26 -25.53 4.32
C GLY A 79 10.59 -24.84 4.08
N GLY A 80 11.73 -25.52 4.38
CA GLY A 80 13.07 -24.96 4.18
C GLY A 80 13.42 -23.83 5.16
N ILE A 81 12.84 -23.84 6.36
CA ILE A 81 13.19 -22.88 7.42
C ILE A 81 14.53 -23.26 8.01
N ASP A 82 15.51 -22.38 7.88
CA ASP A 82 16.90 -22.59 8.36
C ASP A 82 17.17 -21.97 9.72
N ILE A 83 16.53 -20.84 10.02
CA ILE A 83 16.79 -20.04 11.20
C ILE A 83 15.47 -19.56 11.78
N VAL A 84 15.34 -19.63 13.12
CA VAL A 84 14.17 -19.09 13.81
C VAL A 84 14.55 -18.16 14.95
N SER A 85 13.82 -17.05 15.06
CA SER A 85 13.76 -16.25 16.28
C SER A 85 12.91 -16.96 17.33
N LEU A 86 13.43 -17.06 18.53
CA LEU A 86 12.70 -17.55 19.72
C LEU A 86 12.44 -16.43 20.75
N ALA A 87 12.87 -15.20 20.44
CA ALA A 87 12.64 -14.07 21.32
C ALA A 87 11.23 -13.52 21.11
N ASN A 88 10.23 -14.16 21.66
CA ASN A 88 8.83 -13.74 21.62
C ASN A 88 8.11 -14.00 22.94
N ASN A 89 6.93 -13.43 23.10
CA ASN A 89 6.11 -13.55 24.30
C ASN A 89 5.54 -14.96 24.53
N HIS A 90 5.68 -15.89 23.56
CA HIS A 90 5.10 -17.25 23.63
C HIS A 90 6.11 -18.36 23.92
N ILE A 91 7.43 -18.11 23.84
CA ILE A 91 8.46 -19.14 24.10
C ILE A 91 8.41 -19.71 25.53
N MET A 92 7.83 -18.98 26.48
CA MET A 92 7.71 -19.41 27.90
C MET A 92 6.28 -19.83 28.28
N ASP A 93 5.39 -20.01 27.30
CA ASP A 93 3.98 -20.33 27.56
C ASP A 93 3.75 -21.62 28.36
N PHE A 94 4.65 -22.59 28.23
CA PHE A 94 4.61 -23.86 28.96
C PHE A 94 5.83 -24.07 29.86
N GLY A 95 6.55 -22.97 30.16
CA GLY A 95 7.65 -22.98 31.12
C GLY A 95 8.98 -23.42 30.55
N ILE A 96 9.93 -23.68 31.43
CA ILE A 96 11.33 -23.94 31.10
C ILE A 96 11.50 -25.24 30.31
N GLU A 97 10.78 -26.28 30.74
CA GLU A 97 10.85 -27.62 30.13
C GLU A 97 10.48 -27.57 28.65
N ALA A 98 9.41 -26.84 28.31
CA ALA A 98 8.95 -26.68 26.94
C ALA A 98 9.94 -25.86 26.08
N MET A 99 10.51 -24.79 26.62
CA MET A 99 11.55 -24.01 25.93
C MET A 99 12.79 -24.86 25.64
N ILE A 100 13.25 -25.67 26.63
CA ILE A 100 14.42 -26.53 26.44
C ILE A 100 14.15 -27.60 25.36
N GLU A 101 12.98 -28.26 25.43
CA GLU A 101 12.58 -29.27 24.44
C GLU A 101 12.52 -28.66 23.04
N THR A 102 11.89 -27.49 22.86
CA THR A 102 11.86 -26.76 21.57
C THR A 102 13.27 -26.54 21.02
N LYS A 103 14.19 -26.02 21.84
CA LYS A 103 15.59 -25.81 21.41
C LYS A 103 16.31 -27.10 21.06
N THR A 104 16.04 -28.19 21.79
CA THR A 104 16.63 -29.51 21.50
C THR A 104 16.16 -30.02 20.15
N ILE A 105 14.85 -29.95 19.88
CA ILE A 105 14.24 -30.37 18.60
C ILE A 105 14.82 -29.58 17.42
N LEU A 106 14.92 -28.24 17.55
CA LEU A 106 15.51 -27.38 16.52
C LEU A 106 16.97 -27.73 16.25
N ASN A 107 17.77 -27.98 17.31
CA ASN A 107 19.17 -28.41 17.16
C ASN A 107 19.30 -29.77 16.46
N GLU A 108 18.45 -30.74 16.79
CA GLU A 108 18.42 -32.07 16.15
C GLU A 108 18.02 -31.96 14.68
N ALA A 109 17.15 -31.00 14.33
CA ALA A 109 16.75 -30.70 12.96
C ALA A 109 17.78 -29.84 12.18
N ASN A 110 18.87 -29.39 12.82
CA ASN A 110 19.84 -28.43 12.26
C ASN A 110 19.24 -27.06 11.91
N ILE A 111 18.15 -26.67 12.55
CA ILE A 111 17.58 -25.33 12.45
C ILE A 111 18.24 -24.44 13.49
N LEU A 112 18.94 -23.40 13.03
CA LEU A 112 19.58 -22.45 13.93
C LEU A 112 18.54 -21.60 14.65
N HIS A 113 18.86 -21.13 15.84
CA HIS A 113 17.94 -20.28 16.60
C HIS A 113 18.69 -19.30 17.51
N SER A 114 18.07 -18.17 17.79
CA SER A 114 18.56 -17.17 18.75
C SER A 114 17.40 -16.65 19.58
N GLY A 115 17.69 -15.92 20.66
CA GLY A 115 16.69 -15.15 21.39
C GLY A 115 16.10 -15.80 22.64
N ALA A 116 16.44 -17.04 23.02
CA ALA A 116 15.96 -17.65 24.27
C ALA A 116 17.04 -18.52 24.94
N GLY A 117 17.04 -18.54 26.27
CA GLY A 117 18.04 -19.31 27.01
C GLY A 117 17.74 -19.45 28.50
N LEU A 118 18.59 -20.21 29.21
CA LEU A 118 18.48 -20.46 30.68
C LEU A 118 18.88 -19.24 31.50
N ASN A 119 19.54 -18.29 30.92
CA ASN A 119 19.94 -17.03 31.52
C ASN A 119 20.24 -15.98 30.41
N THR A 120 20.54 -14.76 30.81
CA THR A 120 20.87 -13.66 29.92
C THR A 120 21.94 -14.03 28.89
N ASN A 121 23.06 -14.65 29.34
CA ASN A 121 24.15 -14.98 28.42
C ASN A 121 23.72 -15.93 27.31
N GLN A 122 22.89 -16.92 27.62
CA GLN A 122 22.39 -17.87 26.64
C GLN A 122 21.29 -17.26 25.75
N ALA A 123 20.43 -16.41 26.31
CA ALA A 123 19.34 -15.79 25.55
C ALA A 123 19.86 -14.84 24.45
N TYR A 124 21.00 -14.20 24.67
CA TYR A 124 21.61 -13.25 23.72
C TYR A 124 22.64 -13.89 22.78
N LEU A 125 22.78 -15.24 22.77
CA LEU A 125 23.66 -15.90 21.81
C LEU A 125 23.13 -15.71 20.38
N PRO A 126 24.01 -15.37 19.43
CA PRO A 126 23.66 -15.23 18.02
C PRO A 126 23.43 -16.60 17.37
N ALA A 127 22.60 -16.64 16.34
CA ALA A 127 22.64 -17.70 15.33
C ALA A 127 23.58 -17.24 14.19
N ILE A 128 24.69 -17.94 13.95
CA ILE A 128 25.63 -17.55 12.92
C ILE A 128 25.62 -18.60 11.81
N LYS A 129 25.38 -18.15 10.56
CA LYS A 129 25.38 -19.00 9.36
C LYS A 129 26.42 -18.50 8.36
N SER A 130 27.22 -19.41 7.84
CA SER A 130 28.13 -19.12 6.72
C SER A 130 27.50 -19.57 5.40
N ILE A 131 27.42 -18.64 4.44
CA ILE A 131 26.75 -18.85 3.16
C ILE A 131 27.67 -18.33 2.05
N LYS A 132 28.08 -19.21 1.15
CA LYS A 132 28.90 -18.81 -0.02
C LYS A 132 30.11 -17.92 0.32
N GLY A 133 30.74 -18.20 1.46
CA GLY A 133 31.93 -17.47 1.93
C GLY A 133 31.64 -16.18 2.68
N LYS A 134 30.40 -15.87 2.99
CA LYS A 134 29.96 -14.78 3.87
C LYS A 134 29.41 -15.33 5.17
N SER A 135 29.71 -14.66 6.27
CA SER A 135 29.19 -14.97 7.61
C SER A 135 28.15 -13.94 8.03
N ILE A 136 27.00 -14.42 8.49
CA ILE A 136 25.89 -13.58 8.90
C ILE A 136 25.47 -13.99 10.32
N ALA A 137 25.36 -13.01 11.21
CA ALA A 137 24.80 -13.19 12.54
C ALA A 137 23.33 -12.74 12.56
N PHE A 138 22.45 -13.59 13.07
CA PHE A 138 21.05 -13.31 13.34
C PHE A 138 20.88 -13.17 14.86
N LEU A 139 20.45 -11.97 15.29
CA LEU A 139 20.28 -11.60 16.67
C LEU A 139 18.81 -11.36 16.95
N SER A 140 18.25 -12.03 17.96
CA SER A 140 16.82 -11.91 18.25
C SER A 140 16.59 -11.34 19.65
N SER A 141 15.60 -10.45 19.78
CA SER A 141 15.17 -9.89 21.06
C SER A 141 13.71 -9.41 21.02
N SER A 142 13.08 -9.32 22.19
CA SER A 142 11.67 -8.91 22.29
C SER A 142 11.44 -7.86 23.38
N ASP A 143 10.58 -6.89 23.08
CA ASP A 143 10.08 -5.93 24.06
C ASP A 143 8.85 -6.44 24.82
N ARG A 144 8.28 -7.56 24.40
CA ARG A 144 7.06 -8.13 24.96
C ARG A 144 7.38 -8.95 26.21
N THR A 145 7.47 -8.29 27.34
CA THR A 145 7.91 -8.89 28.62
C THR A 145 6.92 -9.91 29.22
N GLY A 146 5.75 -10.06 28.65
CA GLY A 146 4.67 -10.90 29.15
C GLY A 146 3.85 -10.24 30.28
N GLN A 147 4.05 -8.96 30.51
CA GLN A 147 3.26 -8.19 31.51
C GLN A 147 1.93 -7.69 30.92
N TYR A 148 1.10 -8.59 30.48
CA TYR A 148 -0.27 -8.23 30.15
C TYR A 148 -1.03 -7.91 31.44
N ASN A 149 -1.61 -6.73 31.54
CA ASN A 149 -2.46 -6.30 32.65
C ASN A 149 -1.82 -6.36 34.07
N ASN A 150 -0.51 -6.17 34.18
CA ASN A 150 0.21 -6.16 35.47
C ASN A 150 0.14 -7.44 36.33
N TYR A 151 -0.40 -8.53 35.80
CA TYR A 151 -0.57 -9.79 36.54
C TYR A 151 0.38 -10.90 36.11
N GLN A 152 1.10 -10.71 35.00
CA GLN A 152 2.04 -11.70 34.49
C GLN A 152 3.46 -11.40 34.97
N PRO A 153 4.22 -12.41 35.45
CA PRO A 153 5.64 -12.22 35.72
C PRO A 153 6.39 -11.92 34.41
N TYR A 154 7.45 -11.15 34.50
CA TYR A 154 8.34 -10.91 33.36
C TYR A 154 8.89 -12.22 32.81
N LEU A 155 8.76 -12.48 31.52
CA LEU A 155 9.19 -13.71 30.84
C LEU A 155 10.58 -13.58 30.20
N ASN A 156 11.17 -12.40 30.22
CA ASN A 156 12.54 -12.19 29.75
C ASN A 156 13.58 -12.86 30.63
N ALA A 157 14.71 -13.24 30.04
CA ALA A 157 15.85 -13.82 30.73
C ALA A 157 16.47 -12.83 31.73
N GLY A 158 17.04 -13.39 32.82
CA GLY A 158 17.83 -12.69 33.80
C GLY A 158 19.14 -13.44 34.06
N GLU A 159 20.00 -12.91 34.94
CA GLU A 159 21.30 -13.52 35.26
C GLU A 159 21.18 -15.01 35.61
N ASN A 160 20.18 -15.35 36.46
CA ASN A 160 19.89 -16.72 36.88
C ASN A 160 18.42 -17.09 36.61
N LYS A 161 17.84 -16.56 35.58
CA LYS A 161 16.42 -16.77 35.20
C LYS A 161 16.33 -17.08 33.72
N PRO A 162 15.68 -18.20 33.33
CA PRO A 162 15.41 -18.51 31.92
C PRO A 162 14.36 -17.57 31.32
N GLY A 163 14.41 -17.43 30.02
CA GLY A 163 13.48 -16.63 29.26
C GLY A 163 14.06 -16.20 27.91
N PHE A 164 13.40 -15.25 27.26
CA PHE A 164 13.84 -14.65 26.01
C PHE A 164 14.77 -13.44 26.22
N ALA A 165 15.53 -13.08 25.20
CA ALA A 165 16.38 -11.89 25.19
C ALA A 165 15.51 -10.61 25.18
N TYR A 166 15.69 -9.78 26.21
CA TYR A 166 14.92 -8.54 26.36
C TYR A 166 15.47 -7.45 25.44
N LEU A 167 14.60 -6.89 24.59
CA LEU A 167 14.95 -5.79 23.69
C LEU A 167 15.04 -4.47 24.46
N THR A 168 16.26 -3.99 24.63
CA THR A 168 16.56 -2.67 25.20
C THR A 168 17.69 -2.03 24.44
N PRO A 169 17.83 -0.70 24.41
CA PRO A 169 18.96 -0.04 23.72
C PRO A 169 20.31 -0.58 24.16
N TYR A 170 20.52 -0.74 25.46
CA TYR A 170 21.78 -1.25 26.02
C TYR A 170 22.11 -2.66 25.53
N TYR A 171 21.18 -3.60 25.64
CA TYR A 171 21.43 -4.98 25.26
C TYR A 171 21.51 -5.15 23.73
N LEU A 172 20.73 -4.40 22.98
CA LEU A 172 20.79 -4.37 21.51
C LEU A 172 22.18 -3.94 21.03
N LYS A 173 22.70 -2.84 21.58
CA LYS A 173 24.08 -2.38 21.31
C LYS A 173 25.11 -3.44 21.67
N GLN A 174 24.98 -4.08 22.84
CA GLN A 174 25.92 -5.14 23.26
C GLN A 174 25.85 -6.37 22.33
N GLN A 175 24.66 -6.79 21.89
CA GLN A 175 24.53 -7.90 20.95
C GLN A 175 25.26 -7.62 19.66
N ILE A 176 25.08 -6.43 19.06
CA ILE A 176 25.72 -6.03 17.81
C ILE A 176 27.24 -6.01 18.00
N LYS A 177 27.73 -5.29 19.02
CA LYS A 177 29.16 -5.15 19.32
C LYS A 177 29.88 -6.47 19.61
N ASN A 178 29.17 -7.47 20.13
CA ASN A 178 29.77 -8.77 20.42
C ASN A 178 30.04 -9.60 19.15
N VAL A 179 29.43 -9.25 18.01
CA VAL A 179 29.55 -10.04 16.77
C VAL A 179 30.09 -9.28 15.58
N GLU A 180 30.05 -7.93 15.57
CA GLU A 180 30.41 -7.10 14.41
C GLU A 180 31.82 -7.35 13.86
N ASP A 181 32.79 -7.70 14.74
CA ASP A 181 34.16 -7.97 14.34
C ASP A 181 34.38 -9.41 13.82
N ILE A 182 33.42 -10.31 13.97
CA ILE A 182 33.58 -11.74 13.64
C ILE A 182 32.64 -12.23 12.53
N VAL A 183 31.77 -11.36 12.01
CA VAL A 183 30.88 -11.68 10.90
C VAL A 183 30.91 -10.57 9.84
N ASP A 184 30.52 -10.89 8.60
CA ASP A 184 30.40 -9.90 7.53
C ASP A 184 29.16 -9.02 7.70
N PHE A 185 28.03 -9.58 8.19
CA PHE A 185 26.76 -8.87 8.34
C PHE A 185 26.04 -9.26 9.62
N VAL A 186 25.30 -8.30 10.17
CA VAL A 186 24.44 -8.48 11.36
C VAL A 186 23.00 -8.19 10.99
N ILE A 187 22.11 -9.16 11.21
CA ILE A 187 20.66 -9.01 11.00
C ILE A 187 19.96 -9.10 12.35
N ILE A 188 19.04 -8.20 12.60
CA ILE A 188 18.29 -8.11 13.85
C ILE A 188 16.86 -8.59 13.62
N GLU A 189 16.43 -9.58 14.40
CA GLU A 189 15.05 -10.07 14.48
C GLU A 189 14.39 -9.53 15.74
N MET A 190 13.43 -8.62 15.61
CA MET A 190 12.72 -8.02 16.75
C MET A 190 11.30 -8.54 16.81
N HIS A 191 10.89 -9.06 17.96
CA HIS A 191 9.49 -9.33 18.26
C HIS A 191 8.96 -8.16 19.10
N ALA A 192 8.44 -7.13 18.44
CA ALA A 192 8.26 -5.81 19.04
C ALA A 192 7.15 -4.98 18.37
N GLY A 193 6.71 -3.96 19.08
CA GLY A 193 5.66 -3.06 18.60
C GLY A 193 4.29 -3.42 19.18
N SER A 194 3.25 -2.85 18.62
CA SER A 194 1.87 -3.01 19.11
C SER A 194 1.09 -3.98 18.24
N GLU A 195 0.38 -4.94 18.88
CA GLU A 195 -0.50 -5.87 18.17
C GLU A 195 -1.56 -5.12 17.35
N TYR A 196 -1.78 -5.58 16.12
CA TYR A 196 -2.80 -5.06 15.20
C TYR A 196 -2.67 -3.56 14.90
N SER A 197 -1.51 -2.96 15.18
CA SER A 197 -1.25 -1.59 14.77
C SER A 197 -0.88 -1.51 13.28
N TYR A 198 -1.50 -0.58 12.55
CA TYR A 198 -1.19 -0.33 11.15
C TYR A 198 0.13 0.45 10.93
N SER A 199 0.69 1.01 11.99
CA SER A 199 1.88 1.87 11.95
C SER A 199 2.97 1.35 12.86
N PRO A 200 4.25 1.50 12.46
CA PRO A 200 5.39 1.22 13.34
C PRO A 200 5.62 2.27 14.43
N GLY A 201 4.76 3.27 14.55
CA GLY A 201 4.89 4.37 15.52
C GLY A 201 5.11 5.73 14.87
N ALA A 202 5.41 6.73 15.71
CA ALA A 202 5.57 8.11 15.30
C ALA A 202 6.63 8.31 14.22
N ASN A 203 6.46 9.37 13.43
CA ASN A 203 7.51 9.83 12.54
C ASN A 203 8.77 10.14 13.35
N TYR A 204 9.90 9.56 12.95
CA TYR A 204 11.19 9.70 13.64
C TYR A 204 11.65 11.16 13.74
N ASP A 205 11.34 11.99 12.75
CA ASP A 205 11.70 13.41 12.73
C ASP A 205 11.08 14.21 13.88
N ASN A 206 10.01 13.70 14.47
CA ASN A 206 9.33 14.31 15.63
C ASN A 206 9.76 13.73 16.97
N TYR A 207 10.78 12.86 16.96
CA TYR A 207 11.20 12.13 18.13
C TYR A 207 12.67 12.36 18.44
N GLU A 208 12.95 12.93 19.61
CA GLU A 208 14.30 13.00 20.16
C GLU A 208 14.48 11.91 21.22
N PRO A 209 15.37 10.91 20.98
CA PRO A 209 15.70 9.94 22.01
C PRO A 209 16.17 10.65 23.29
N PRO A 210 15.86 10.13 24.49
CA PRO A 210 16.36 10.71 25.73
C PRO A 210 17.88 10.71 25.79
N GLU A 211 18.42 11.63 26.55
CA GLU A 211 19.83 11.68 26.84
C GLU A 211 20.33 10.33 27.40
N ASN A 212 21.41 9.79 26.87
CA ASN A 212 21.95 8.46 27.18
C ASN A 212 21.04 7.27 26.77
N PHE A 213 20.26 7.40 25.68
CA PHE A 213 19.40 6.35 25.14
C PHE A 213 20.12 4.99 25.02
N GLU A 214 21.34 4.97 24.49
CA GLU A 214 22.17 3.77 24.33
C GLU A 214 22.46 2.99 25.62
N ASN A 215 22.32 3.62 26.77
CA ASN A 215 22.60 3.02 28.09
C ASN A 215 21.35 2.55 28.83
N LEU A 216 20.16 2.74 28.24
CA LEU A 216 18.92 2.32 28.86
C LEU A 216 18.82 0.78 28.92
N ARG A 217 18.63 0.26 30.11
CA ARG A 217 18.45 -1.17 30.41
C ARG A 217 16.98 -1.59 30.49
N TYR A 218 16.08 -0.71 30.13
CA TYR A 218 14.65 -0.97 29.94
C TYR A 218 14.26 -0.52 28.54
N ASN A 219 13.20 -1.10 28.01
CA ASN A 219 12.67 -0.66 26.71
C ASN A 219 11.87 0.63 26.91
N PRO A 220 12.29 1.77 26.32
CA PRO A 220 11.54 3.02 26.42
C PRO A 220 10.13 2.89 25.87
N ALA A 221 9.92 2.08 24.84
CA ALA A 221 8.62 1.81 24.27
C ALA A 221 7.65 1.20 25.30
N SER A 222 8.15 0.31 26.19
CA SER A 222 7.34 -0.26 27.27
C SER A 222 7.07 0.72 28.42
N ALA A 223 7.91 1.73 28.59
CA ALA A 223 7.87 2.64 29.73
C ALA A 223 7.12 3.94 29.48
N SER A 224 7.15 4.43 28.25
CA SER A 224 6.62 5.75 27.90
C SER A 224 5.10 5.78 27.68
N GLY A 225 4.47 4.63 27.57
CA GLY A 225 3.05 4.56 27.20
C GLY A 225 2.79 4.83 25.72
N TYR A 226 1.54 5.04 25.41
CA TYR A 226 1.08 5.27 24.03
C TYR A 226 1.28 6.73 23.60
N LEU A 227 1.35 6.93 22.31
CA LEU A 227 1.25 8.26 21.72
C LEU A 227 -0.13 8.86 22.07
N GLU A 228 -0.13 10.05 22.69
CA GLU A 228 -1.36 10.76 23.03
C GLU A 228 -1.74 11.79 21.98
N ASP A 229 -0.76 12.28 21.19
CA ASP A 229 -0.99 13.28 20.15
C ASP A 229 -1.29 12.60 18.80
N PRO A 230 -2.53 12.70 18.29
CA PRO A 230 -2.89 12.12 17.00
C PRO A 230 -2.10 12.64 15.80
N SER A 231 -1.50 13.85 15.92
CA SER A 231 -0.69 14.42 14.83
C SER A 231 0.63 13.68 14.60
N LEU A 232 1.04 12.85 15.57
CA LEU A 232 2.23 12.00 15.47
C LEU A 232 1.96 10.64 14.81
N TYR A 233 0.70 10.29 14.56
CA TYR A 233 0.35 9.10 13.81
C TYR A 233 0.56 9.35 12.32
N LEU A 234 0.91 8.29 11.60
CA LEU A 234 0.91 8.33 10.16
C LEU A 234 -0.54 8.51 9.64
N GLU A 235 -0.68 9.14 8.47
CA GLU A 235 -2.01 9.31 7.85
C GLU A 235 -2.73 7.97 7.71
N ASP A 236 -4.05 8.00 7.75
CA ASP A 236 -4.99 6.88 7.67
C ASP A 236 -5.08 5.95 8.91
N GLU A 237 -4.37 6.25 9.98
CA GLU A 237 -4.42 5.47 11.20
C GLU A 237 -5.65 5.82 12.05
N ASP A 238 -6.43 4.83 12.44
CA ASP A 238 -7.56 4.97 13.35
C ASP A 238 -7.48 3.94 14.48
N TYR A 239 -7.15 4.44 15.66
CA TYR A 239 -6.96 3.63 16.86
C TYR A 239 -8.16 3.64 17.81
N SER A 240 -9.30 4.20 17.40
CA SER A 240 -10.45 4.39 18.26
C SER A 240 -10.98 3.11 18.93
N TRP A 241 -10.80 1.97 18.25
CA TRP A 241 -11.27 0.66 18.70
C TRP A 241 -10.13 -0.27 19.14
N ARG A 242 -8.87 0.13 18.98
CA ARG A 242 -7.72 -0.70 19.34
C ARG A 242 -7.27 -0.45 20.77
N LEU A 243 -6.92 -1.51 21.45
CA LEU A 243 -6.35 -1.44 22.80
C LEU A 243 -4.85 -1.19 22.77
N ASP A 244 -4.18 -1.69 21.74
CA ASP A 244 -2.74 -1.63 21.57
C ASP A 244 -2.38 -0.61 20.50
N ARG A 245 -1.70 0.46 20.90
CA ARG A 245 -1.30 1.58 20.03
C ARG A 245 0.19 1.57 19.81
N PRO A 246 0.70 2.06 18.64
CA PRO A 246 2.13 2.18 18.44
C PRO A 246 2.74 3.09 19.48
N GLN A 247 3.92 2.73 19.92
CA GLN A 247 4.66 3.50 20.92
C GLN A 247 5.66 4.42 20.26
N MET A 248 5.90 5.58 20.88
CA MET A 248 6.78 6.62 20.35
C MET A 248 8.19 6.11 20.01
N TRP A 249 8.69 5.09 20.72
CA TRP A 249 10.06 4.62 20.65
C TRP A 249 10.28 3.45 19.70
N ASP A 250 9.23 2.83 19.22
CA ASP A 250 9.36 1.61 18.40
C ASP A 250 10.26 1.84 17.20
N ARG A 251 9.98 2.88 16.41
CA ARG A 251 10.76 3.20 15.22
C ARG A 251 12.17 3.69 15.57
N ALA A 252 12.32 4.49 16.62
CA ALA A 252 13.63 4.99 17.07
C ALA A 252 14.58 3.85 17.47
N LEU A 253 14.06 2.80 18.13
CA LEU A 253 14.85 1.64 18.51
C LEU A 253 15.32 0.81 17.31
N ARG A 254 14.53 0.78 16.25
CA ARG A 254 14.88 0.13 14.97
C ARG A 254 15.96 0.92 14.22
N HIS A 255 15.85 2.25 14.18
CA HIS A 255 16.88 3.13 13.65
C HIS A 255 18.20 2.99 14.42
N PHE A 256 18.12 2.95 15.76
CA PHE A 256 19.28 2.78 16.62
C PHE A 256 20.03 1.46 16.32
N ALA A 257 19.32 0.37 15.99
CA ALA A 257 19.97 -0.87 15.58
C ALA A 257 20.83 -0.69 14.32
N ILE A 258 20.32 0.03 13.33
CA ILE A 258 21.05 0.37 12.10
C ILE A 258 22.27 1.24 12.43
N ASP A 259 22.09 2.28 13.24
CA ASP A 259 23.16 3.19 13.63
C ASP A 259 24.29 2.49 14.41
N GLU A 260 23.97 1.44 15.17
CA GLU A 260 24.94 0.61 15.88
C GLU A 260 25.61 -0.47 15.01
N GLY A 261 25.21 -0.62 13.75
CA GLY A 261 25.88 -1.49 12.77
C GLY A 261 25.08 -2.66 12.23
N ALA A 262 23.78 -2.73 12.46
CA ALA A 262 22.94 -3.74 11.82
C ALA A 262 22.82 -3.48 10.30
N GLU A 263 22.83 -4.55 9.51
CA GLU A 263 22.58 -4.52 8.05
C GLU A 263 21.08 -4.49 7.73
N ALA A 264 20.28 -5.17 8.54
CA ALA A 264 18.83 -5.21 8.39
C ALA A 264 18.15 -5.38 9.75
N VAL A 265 16.94 -4.86 9.86
CA VAL A 265 16.04 -5.07 11.00
C VAL A 265 14.73 -5.64 10.49
N ILE A 266 14.36 -6.83 10.99
CA ILE A 266 13.11 -7.52 10.65
C ILE A 266 12.27 -7.57 11.92
N VAL A 267 11.01 -7.15 11.83
CA VAL A 267 10.14 -7.01 12.98
C VAL A 267 8.91 -7.91 12.86
N HIS A 268 8.55 -8.52 13.98
CA HIS A 268 7.44 -9.44 14.19
C HIS A 268 6.53 -8.95 15.32
N HIS A 269 5.40 -9.59 15.59
CA HIS A 269 4.42 -9.32 16.61
C HIS A 269 3.19 -8.48 16.20
N PRO A 270 3.27 -7.45 15.35
CA PRO A 270 2.05 -6.69 15.00
C PRO A 270 0.97 -7.52 14.27
N HIS A 271 1.31 -8.68 13.71
CA HIS A 271 0.42 -9.56 12.93
C HIS A 271 -0.20 -8.93 11.68
N ILE A 272 0.14 -7.68 11.40
CA ILE A 272 -0.32 -6.88 10.25
C ILE A 272 0.91 -6.31 9.53
N ILE A 273 0.87 -6.24 8.21
CA ILE A 273 1.93 -5.59 7.42
C ILE A 273 2.02 -4.10 7.77
N GLN A 274 3.23 -3.60 8.05
CA GLN A 274 3.46 -2.19 8.37
C GLN A 274 4.34 -1.44 7.35
N GLY A 275 4.80 -2.10 6.28
CA GLY A 275 5.69 -1.52 5.28
C GLY A 275 7.17 -1.74 5.57
N VAL A 276 8.00 -1.25 4.67
CA VAL A 276 9.46 -1.28 4.77
C VAL A 276 10.04 0.13 4.72
N GLU A 277 11.17 0.32 5.36
CA GLU A 277 11.89 1.59 5.43
C GLU A 277 13.35 1.39 5.01
N ILE A 278 13.88 2.29 4.19
CA ILE A 278 15.33 2.39 3.94
C ILE A 278 15.85 3.54 4.80
N TYR A 279 16.58 3.18 5.84
CA TYR A 279 17.20 4.12 6.76
C TYR A 279 18.74 3.98 6.68
N ASN A 280 19.44 5.05 6.42
CA ASN A 280 20.90 5.05 6.20
C ASN A 280 21.38 3.99 5.19
N GLY A 281 20.59 3.74 4.12
CA GLY A 281 20.88 2.75 3.08
C GLY A 281 20.65 1.29 3.50
N LYS A 282 20.04 1.05 4.66
CA LYS A 282 19.75 -0.27 5.22
C LYS A 282 18.23 -0.47 5.37
N ILE A 283 17.78 -1.71 5.27
CA ILE A 283 16.34 -2.02 5.36
C ILE A 283 15.87 -2.23 6.79
N ILE A 284 14.69 -1.71 7.07
CA ILE A 284 13.88 -2.04 8.24
C ILE A 284 12.52 -2.53 7.72
N ALA A 285 12.20 -3.81 7.93
CA ALA A 285 10.87 -4.36 7.70
C ALA A 285 10.07 -4.27 9.00
N HIS A 286 9.15 -3.32 9.08
CA HIS A 286 8.48 -2.96 10.33
C HIS A 286 7.50 -4.02 10.83
N SER A 287 6.90 -4.78 9.95
CA SER A 287 6.20 -6.03 10.22
C SER A 287 5.92 -6.75 8.89
N LEU A 288 6.25 -8.03 8.83
CA LEU A 288 5.95 -8.89 7.70
C LEU A 288 4.51 -9.43 7.73
N GLY A 289 3.79 -9.23 8.84
CA GLY A 289 2.51 -9.88 9.11
C GLY A 289 2.68 -11.31 9.61
N ASN A 290 1.61 -12.09 9.56
CA ASN A 290 1.65 -13.53 9.85
C ASN A 290 2.21 -14.33 8.67
N PHE A 291 2.72 -15.53 8.94
CA PHE A 291 2.99 -16.50 7.87
C PHE A 291 2.12 -17.75 8.06
N ILE A 292 2.24 -18.45 9.19
CA ILE A 292 1.33 -19.53 9.58
C ILE A 292 0.72 -19.15 10.91
N PHE A 293 -0.54 -18.75 10.90
CA PHE A 293 -1.23 -18.30 12.11
C PHE A 293 -2.73 -18.50 11.98
N ASP A 294 -3.39 -18.89 13.06
CA ASP A 294 -4.84 -19.18 13.08
C ASP A 294 -5.72 -17.98 13.47
N LEU A 295 -5.20 -16.76 13.31
CA LEU A 295 -6.02 -15.57 13.41
C LEU A 295 -6.99 -15.48 12.21
N ASN A 296 -8.19 -14.97 12.49
CA ASN A 296 -9.28 -14.85 11.53
C ASN A 296 -9.75 -13.41 11.36
N TYR A 297 -8.88 -12.46 11.65
CA TYR A 297 -9.12 -11.04 11.37
C TYR A 297 -8.69 -10.73 9.95
N ALA A 298 -9.56 -10.08 9.15
CA ALA A 298 -9.31 -9.82 7.73
C ALA A 298 -7.96 -9.11 7.48
N GLU A 299 -7.61 -8.15 8.33
CA GLU A 299 -6.36 -7.40 8.25
C GLU A 299 -5.10 -8.22 8.52
N THR A 300 -5.22 -9.42 9.09
CA THR A 300 -4.09 -10.33 9.38
C THR A 300 -3.85 -11.38 8.29
N PHE A 301 -4.67 -11.42 7.24
CA PHE A 301 -4.49 -12.34 6.12
C PHE A 301 -3.46 -11.90 5.11
N PRO A 302 -3.36 -10.60 4.73
CA PRO A 302 -2.24 -10.13 3.92
C PRO A 302 -0.92 -10.29 4.66
N SER A 303 0.08 -10.79 3.95
CA SER A 303 1.43 -11.02 4.45
C SER A 303 2.44 -10.81 3.33
N MET A 304 3.72 -10.90 3.63
CA MET A 304 4.78 -10.82 2.62
C MET A 304 5.97 -11.72 2.96
N ILE A 305 6.63 -12.17 1.91
CA ILE A 305 7.99 -12.68 2.00
C ILE A 305 8.91 -11.54 1.55
N LEU A 306 9.82 -11.12 2.42
CA LEU A 306 10.90 -10.22 2.05
C LEU A 306 12.06 -11.05 1.52
N ASN A 307 12.32 -10.95 0.22
CA ASN A 307 13.41 -11.61 -0.43
C ASN A 307 14.62 -10.66 -0.48
N SER A 308 15.79 -11.17 -0.17
CA SER A 308 17.04 -10.40 -0.15
C SER A 308 18.11 -11.11 -0.97
N GLU A 309 18.75 -10.39 -1.86
CA GLU A 309 19.86 -10.87 -2.67
C GLU A 309 21.12 -10.08 -2.38
N LEU A 310 22.20 -10.76 -2.04
CA LEU A 310 23.52 -10.14 -1.82
C LEU A 310 24.35 -10.21 -3.11
N SER A 311 24.73 -9.05 -3.63
CA SER A 311 25.61 -8.93 -4.79
C SER A 311 27.06 -9.29 -4.48
N GLN A 312 27.89 -9.39 -5.53
CA GLN A 312 29.31 -9.59 -5.39
C GLN A 312 30.05 -8.38 -4.75
N GLU A 313 29.46 -7.20 -4.89
CA GLU A 313 29.94 -5.95 -4.28
C GLU A 313 29.50 -5.75 -2.83
N ASN A 314 28.88 -6.78 -2.21
CA ASN A 314 28.32 -6.74 -0.86
C ASN A 314 27.15 -5.74 -0.68
N GLN A 315 26.35 -5.55 -1.72
CA GLN A 315 25.13 -4.77 -1.65
C GLN A 315 23.91 -5.70 -1.59
N PHE A 316 22.98 -5.38 -0.72
CA PHE A 316 21.70 -6.09 -0.63
C PHE A 316 20.66 -5.42 -1.53
N PHE A 317 19.94 -6.24 -2.26
CA PHE A 317 18.75 -5.87 -3.03
C PHE A 317 17.56 -6.59 -2.45
N TYR A 318 16.43 -5.89 -2.37
CA TYR A 318 15.25 -6.41 -1.72
C TYR A 318 14.07 -6.43 -2.68
N THR A 319 13.38 -7.56 -2.71
CA THR A 319 12.10 -7.72 -3.39
C THR A 319 11.06 -8.25 -2.42
N ILE A 320 9.80 -8.02 -2.74
CA ILE A 320 8.67 -8.42 -1.92
C ILE A 320 7.76 -9.33 -2.73
N THR A 321 7.53 -10.53 -2.20
CA THR A 321 6.52 -11.45 -2.72
C THR A 321 5.27 -11.33 -1.87
N PRO A 322 4.11 -10.99 -2.45
CA PRO A 322 2.86 -10.86 -1.70
C PRO A 322 2.33 -12.24 -1.31
N ILE A 323 1.92 -12.37 -0.07
CA ILE A 323 1.31 -13.59 0.50
C ILE A 323 -0.08 -13.26 1.01
N TYR A 324 -1.01 -14.17 0.82
CA TYR A 324 -2.30 -14.16 1.44
C TYR A 324 -2.54 -15.45 2.21
N ILE A 325 -2.96 -15.33 3.46
CA ILE A 325 -3.31 -16.48 4.30
C ILE A 325 -4.76 -16.84 4.00
N ASP A 326 -4.94 -17.85 3.17
CA ASP A 326 -6.25 -18.34 2.78
C ASP A 326 -6.51 -19.70 3.42
N ASP A 327 -7.64 -19.80 4.13
CA ASP A 327 -7.98 -20.97 4.93
C ASP A 327 -6.86 -21.43 5.87
N TYR A 328 -6.20 -20.43 6.48
CA TYR A 328 -5.04 -20.58 7.40
C TYR A 328 -3.75 -21.14 6.76
N ILE A 329 -3.67 -21.18 5.44
CA ILE A 329 -2.49 -21.61 4.69
C ILE A 329 -1.92 -20.39 3.94
N PRO A 330 -0.64 -20.05 4.10
CA PRO A 330 -0.01 -18.98 3.33
C PRO A 330 0.13 -19.39 1.87
N LYS A 331 -0.38 -18.59 0.96
CA LYS A 331 -0.29 -18.79 -0.48
C LYS A 331 0.31 -17.56 -1.14
N PRO A 332 1.15 -17.68 -2.17
CA PRO A 332 1.48 -16.53 -3.01
C PRO A 332 0.20 -15.90 -3.54
N ALA A 333 0.04 -14.60 -3.28
CA ALA A 333 -1.12 -13.88 -3.78
C ALA A 333 -0.83 -13.44 -5.22
N GLU A 334 -1.70 -13.81 -6.16
CA GLU A 334 -1.52 -13.54 -7.58
C GLU A 334 -2.56 -12.54 -8.11
N GLY A 335 -2.33 -12.02 -9.31
CA GLY A 335 -3.26 -11.13 -10.01
C GLY A 335 -3.62 -9.88 -9.20
N GLU A 336 -4.88 -9.51 -9.19
CA GLU A 336 -5.36 -8.29 -8.52
C GLU A 336 -5.17 -8.31 -7.00
N LEU A 337 -5.28 -9.47 -6.35
CA LEU A 337 -5.03 -9.59 -4.91
C LEU A 337 -3.56 -9.36 -4.58
N GLY A 338 -2.66 -9.97 -5.35
CA GLY A 338 -1.23 -9.74 -5.19
C GLY A 338 -0.86 -8.28 -5.37
N ASN A 339 -1.37 -7.66 -6.43
CA ASN A 339 -1.16 -6.24 -6.70
C ASN A 339 -1.76 -5.35 -5.61
N TYR A 340 -2.94 -5.68 -5.09
CA TYR A 340 -3.52 -4.95 -3.96
C TYR A 340 -2.62 -4.97 -2.73
N ILE A 341 -2.10 -6.14 -2.35
CA ILE A 341 -1.19 -6.29 -1.21
C ILE A 341 0.11 -5.51 -1.45
N LEU A 342 0.70 -5.62 -2.64
CA LEU A 342 1.93 -4.91 -2.99
C LEU A 342 1.74 -3.39 -2.98
N ASN A 343 0.61 -2.91 -3.51
CA ASN A 343 0.28 -1.48 -3.48
C ASN A 343 0.06 -0.97 -2.05
N TYR A 344 -0.55 -1.78 -1.19
CA TYR A 344 -0.68 -1.45 0.23
C TYR A 344 0.70 -1.35 0.91
N ILE A 345 1.59 -2.32 0.69
CA ILE A 345 2.96 -2.28 1.23
C ILE A 345 3.71 -1.03 0.75
N ALA A 346 3.60 -0.72 -0.53
CA ALA A 346 4.26 0.43 -1.11
C ALA A 346 3.70 1.76 -0.57
N TYR A 347 2.38 1.84 -0.35
CA TYR A 347 1.77 2.98 0.33
C TYR A 347 2.30 3.16 1.75
N LYS A 348 2.33 2.08 2.56
CA LYS A 348 2.88 2.12 3.92
C LYS A 348 4.36 2.50 3.93
N SER A 349 5.14 2.00 2.98
CA SER A 349 6.56 2.32 2.85
C SER A 349 6.82 3.78 2.45
N LYS A 350 5.93 4.37 1.65
CA LYS A 350 6.01 5.81 1.34
C LYS A 350 5.83 6.68 2.57
N LEU A 351 4.93 6.30 3.49
CA LEU A 351 4.77 7.01 4.76
C LEU A 351 6.02 6.95 5.64
N LEU A 352 6.96 6.07 5.30
CA LEU A 352 8.27 5.87 5.90
C LEU A 352 9.41 6.37 4.97
N ASP A 353 9.10 7.28 4.06
CA ASP A 353 10.02 7.89 3.09
C ASP A 353 10.76 6.88 2.19
N THR A 354 10.17 5.70 1.99
CA THR A 354 10.75 4.63 1.18
C THR A 354 9.91 4.34 -0.05
N TYR A 355 10.55 4.36 -1.21
CA TYR A 355 9.90 4.03 -2.47
C TYR A 355 9.96 2.53 -2.74
N VAL A 356 8.79 1.91 -2.89
CA VAL A 356 8.63 0.52 -3.30
C VAL A 356 7.95 0.50 -4.66
N HIS A 357 8.61 -0.08 -5.65
CA HIS A 357 8.09 -0.17 -7.00
C HIS A 357 7.36 -1.49 -7.21
N VAL A 358 6.06 -1.42 -7.47
CA VAL A 358 5.22 -2.59 -7.77
C VAL A 358 5.34 -2.96 -9.24
N ASN A 359 5.70 -4.21 -9.53
CA ASN A 359 5.64 -4.80 -10.86
C ASN A 359 4.45 -5.76 -10.94
N GLU A 360 3.37 -5.31 -11.53
CA GLU A 360 2.11 -6.03 -11.65
C GLU A 360 2.24 -7.31 -12.49
N HIS A 361 3.06 -7.27 -13.54
CA HIS A 361 3.25 -8.43 -14.42
C HIS A 361 4.04 -9.58 -13.77
N LEU A 362 4.99 -9.23 -12.90
CA LEU A 362 5.79 -10.21 -12.16
C LEU A 362 5.17 -10.55 -10.81
N ASN A 363 4.11 -9.85 -10.43
CA ASN A 363 3.46 -9.97 -9.13
C ASN A 363 4.47 -9.89 -7.97
N THR A 364 5.36 -8.91 -8.06
CA THR A 364 6.43 -8.65 -7.09
C THR A 364 6.66 -7.15 -6.95
N ALA A 365 7.28 -6.72 -5.87
CA ALA A 365 7.71 -5.35 -5.72
C ALA A 365 9.20 -5.26 -5.42
N PHE A 366 9.81 -4.15 -5.84
CA PHE A 366 11.23 -3.84 -5.64
C PHE A 366 11.35 -2.71 -4.63
N VAL A 367 12.12 -2.91 -3.58
CA VAL A 367 12.47 -1.84 -2.64
C VAL A 367 13.61 -1.04 -3.26
N ILE A 368 13.39 0.24 -3.49
CA ILE A 368 14.35 1.10 -4.17
C ILE A 368 15.25 1.76 -3.13
N ASN A 369 16.53 1.46 -3.18
CA ASN A 369 17.57 2.21 -2.52
C ASN A 369 18.28 3.10 -3.55
N ASP A 370 19.06 4.09 -3.12
CA ASP A 370 19.71 5.12 -3.95
C ASP A 370 20.63 4.57 -5.08
N SER A 371 20.90 3.27 -5.09
CA SER A 371 21.82 2.62 -6.02
C SER A 371 21.14 1.92 -7.19
N ILE A 372 19.80 1.88 -7.25
CA ILE A 372 19.07 1.17 -8.30
C ILE A 372 18.50 2.14 -9.31
N ASN A 373 18.96 2.04 -10.55
CA ASN A 373 18.35 2.70 -11.69
C ASN A 373 17.13 1.90 -12.16
N MET A 374 15.96 2.54 -12.20
CA MET A 374 14.72 1.95 -12.70
C MET A 374 14.06 2.84 -13.75
N ALA A 375 13.55 2.23 -14.81
CA ALA A 375 12.87 2.94 -15.90
C ALA A 375 11.36 2.97 -15.71
N ARG A 376 10.79 4.05 -16.16
CA ARG A 376 9.38 4.31 -16.08
C ARG A 376 8.85 4.71 -17.47
N HIS A 377 8.12 3.81 -18.13
CA HIS A 377 7.47 4.07 -19.40
C HIS A 377 5.96 4.16 -19.24
N VAL A 378 5.38 5.16 -19.87
CA VAL A 378 3.92 5.29 -19.98
C VAL A 378 3.48 4.51 -21.21
N LEU A 379 2.66 3.49 -21.05
CA LEU A 379 2.32 2.57 -22.14
C LEU A 379 0.87 2.66 -22.63
N ASP A 380 -0.10 2.85 -21.75
CA ASP A 380 -1.50 2.75 -22.13
C ASP A 380 -2.40 3.85 -21.58
N TYR A 381 -3.48 4.12 -22.34
CA TYR A 381 -4.59 4.94 -21.89
C TYR A 381 -5.83 4.08 -21.74
N TYR A 382 -6.47 4.18 -20.58
CA TYR A 382 -7.79 3.64 -20.34
C TYR A 382 -8.81 4.78 -20.34
N LEU A 383 -9.92 4.58 -21.06
CA LEU A 383 -11.02 5.54 -21.14
C LEU A 383 -12.26 4.94 -20.49
N GLU A 384 -12.87 5.65 -19.55
CA GLU A 384 -14.09 5.25 -18.86
C GLU A 384 -15.18 6.31 -19.05
N ASP A 385 -16.36 5.86 -19.46
CA ASP A 385 -17.56 6.70 -19.54
C ASP A 385 -18.21 6.84 -18.15
N LEU A 386 -18.61 8.07 -17.79
CA LEU A 386 -19.23 8.32 -16.48
C LEU A 386 -20.74 8.14 -16.51
N GLU A 387 -21.25 7.39 -15.53
CA GLU A 387 -22.67 7.34 -15.18
C GLU A 387 -22.95 8.23 -13.96
N TRP A 388 -24.07 8.95 -13.98
CA TRP A 388 -24.42 9.93 -12.97
C TRP A 388 -25.73 9.62 -12.25
N GLN A 389 -25.78 9.86 -10.94
CA GLN A 389 -27.00 9.85 -10.15
C GLN A 389 -27.30 11.24 -9.59
N GLN A 390 -28.55 11.67 -9.62
CA GLN A 390 -28.97 12.91 -9.01
C GLN A 390 -29.04 12.76 -7.49
N ALA A 391 -28.38 13.67 -6.78
CA ALA A 391 -28.39 13.76 -5.33
C ALA A 391 -28.76 15.20 -4.92
N ASN A 392 -30.02 15.42 -4.55
CA ASN A 392 -30.55 16.76 -4.17
C ASN A 392 -30.27 17.87 -5.21
N TYR A 393 -29.22 18.66 -4.99
CA TYR A 393 -28.86 19.82 -5.82
C TYR A 393 -27.63 19.60 -6.70
N TYR A 394 -27.08 18.37 -6.73
CA TYR A 394 -25.89 18.01 -7.50
C TYR A 394 -26.03 16.61 -8.07
N PHE A 395 -25.11 16.27 -8.98
CA PHE A 395 -24.99 14.93 -9.53
C PHE A 395 -23.69 14.31 -9.03
N VAL A 396 -23.75 13.01 -8.75
CA VAL A 396 -22.63 12.20 -8.28
C VAL A 396 -22.36 11.12 -9.33
N SER A 397 -21.11 10.96 -9.75
CA SER A 397 -20.74 9.88 -10.65
C SER A 397 -20.79 8.52 -9.95
N LYS A 398 -20.90 7.43 -10.72
CA LYS A 398 -20.58 6.11 -10.19
C LYS A 398 -19.14 6.12 -9.62
N PRO A 399 -18.82 5.25 -8.67
CA PRO A 399 -17.42 4.96 -8.34
C PRO A 399 -16.69 4.43 -9.57
N ILE A 400 -15.51 4.98 -9.85
CA ILE A 400 -14.72 4.59 -11.03
C ILE A 400 -13.46 3.93 -10.51
N PRO A 401 -13.22 2.66 -10.86
CA PRO A 401 -11.98 1.99 -10.50
C PRO A 401 -10.82 2.69 -11.20
N ILE A 402 -9.76 2.92 -10.44
CA ILE A 402 -8.50 3.46 -10.95
C ILE A 402 -7.57 2.26 -11.15
N PRO A 403 -7.16 1.93 -12.39
CA PRO A 403 -6.14 0.92 -12.60
C PRO A 403 -4.83 1.32 -11.91
N GLU A 404 -4.15 0.37 -11.46
CA GLU A 404 -3.19 0.31 -10.37
C GLU A 404 -2.03 1.30 -10.37
N ALA A 405 -1.53 1.79 -11.44
CA ALA A 405 -0.46 2.77 -11.41
C ALA A 405 -0.69 3.85 -12.45
N GLY A 406 -0.84 5.06 -12.04
CA GLY A 406 -0.95 6.10 -13.02
C GLY A 406 -1.40 7.45 -12.50
N SER A 407 -1.39 8.39 -13.37
CA SER A 407 -2.02 9.70 -13.19
C SER A 407 -3.36 9.67 -13.89
N LEU A 408 -4.39 10.07 -13.18
CA LEU A 408 -5.68 10.30 -13.79
C LEU A 408 -5.65 11.65 -14.47
N SER A 409 -5.84 11.67 -15.80
CA SER A 409 -6.17 12.89 -16.54
C SER A 409 -7.62 12.79 -17.00
N HIS A 410 -8.40 13.83 -16.78
CA HIS A 410 -9.71 13.90 -17.36
C HIS A 410 -9.69 14.82 -18.60
N ILE A 411 -10.36 14.38 -19.65
CA ILE A 411 -10.65 15.21 -20.79
C ILE A 411 -12.02 15.82 -20.52
N LEU A 412 -12.04 17.04 -20.00
CA LEU A 412 -13.29 17.75 -19.79
C LEU A 412 -13.67 18.53 -21.03
N ASN A 413 -14.82 18.22 -21.57
CA ASN A 413 -15.55 19.13 -22.44
C ASN A 413 -16.59 19.88 -21.59
N ASN A 414 -16.27 21.10 -21.18
CA ASN A 414 -17.17 22.13 -20.67
C ASN A 414 -18.10 21.79 -19.49
N PHE A 415 -17.64 21.01 -18.52
CA PHE A 415 -18.46 20.73 -17.34
C PHE A 415 -17.94 21.40 -16.06
N ASP A 416 -18.89 21.85 -15.24
CA ASP A 416 -18.68 22.33 -13.89
C ASP A 416 -18.55 21.15 -12.91
N ILE A 417 -17.58 20.23 -13.11
CA ILE A 417 -17.14 19.36 -12.05
C ILE A 417 -16.47 20.25 -11.02
N PHE A 418 -17.02 20.29 -9.83
CA PHE A 418 -16.52 21.19 -8.81
C PHE A 418 -15.78 20.46 -7.69
N GLN A 419 -16.04 19.17 -7.49
CA GLN A 419 -15.38 18.37 -6.48
C GLN A 419 -15.16 16.93 -6.92
N TYR A 420 -14.20 16.28 -6.30
CA TYR A 420 -13.95 14.85 -6.40
C TYR A 420 -13.52 14.30 -5.05
N ARG A 421 -13.56 12.98 -4.92
CA ARG A 421 -12.97 12.26 -3.80
C ARG A 421 -12.28 11.00 -4.28
N LEU A 422 -11.26 10.58 -3.55
CA LEU A 422 -10.54 9.36 -3.78
C LEU A 422 -10.98 8.33 -2.76
N GLY A 423 -11.04 7.06 -3.15
CA GLY A 423 -11.51 6.00 -2.30
C GLY A 423 -10.65 4.75 -2.39
N LYS A 424 -10.68 3.97 -1.31
CA LYS A 424 -10.03 2.66 -1.25
C LYS A 424 -11.05 1.57 -1.02
N GLU A 425 -10.88 0.45 -1.72
CA GLU A 425 -11.64 -0.77 -1.48
C GLU A 425 -11.24 -1.37 -0.13
N LEU A 426 -12.22 -1.73 0.67
CA LEU A 426 -11.99 -2.35 1.97
C LEU A 426 -12.10 -3.89 1.93
N VAL A 427 -12.59 -4.47 0.83
CA VAL A 427 -12.79 -5.90 0.68
C VAL A 427 -11.81 -6.48 -0.33
N TRP A 428 -10.80 -7.21 0.14
CA TRP A 428 -9.70 -7.74 -0.68
C TRP A 428 -10.10 -8.77 -1.72
N MET A 429 -11.15 -9.55 -1.44
CA MET A 429 -11.54 -10.74 -2.20
C MET A 429 -12.92 -10.61 -2.83
N GLY A 430 -13.34 -9.38 -3.10
CA GLY A 430 -14.65 -9.12 -3.70
C GLY A 430 -14.70 -9.35 -5.20
N ASN A 431 -13.55 -9.47 -5.85
CA ASN A 431 -13.39 -9.79 -7.26
C ASN A 431 -13.33 -11.32 -7.55
N PHE A 432 -13.23 -12.14 -6.51
CA PHE A 432 -13.25 -13.61 -6.57
C PHE A 432 -12.18 -14.25 -7.48
N GLU A 433 -11.10 -13.54 -7.79
CA GLU A 433 -10.01 -14.06 -8.62
C GLU A 433 -9.13 -15.08 -7.89
N ASN A 434 -9.19 -15.08 -6.57
CA ASN A 434 -8.56 -16.07 -5.70
C ASN A 434 -9.63 -16.75 -4.85
N GLU A 435 -9.46 -18.02 -4.53
CA GLU A 435 -10.46 -18.83 -3.82
C GLU A 435 -10.79 -18.38 -2.40
N GLY A 436 -10.51 -17.27 -1.90
CA GLY A 436 -10.70 -16.70 -0.56
C GLY A 436 -11.77 -17.33 0.34
N SER A 437 -11.74 -18.64 0.51
CA SER A 437 -12.76 -19.40 1.25
C SER A 437 -12.78 -19.02 2.73
N SER A 438 -11.67 -18.57 3.29
CA SER A 438 -11.58 -18.10 4.66
C SER A 438 -12.34 -16.80 4.91
N LEU A 439 -12.52 -15.99 3.87
CA LEU A 439 -13.21 -14.70 3.96
C LEU A 439 -14.72 -14.82 3.79
N TRP A 440 -15.17 -15.72 2.90
CA TRP A 440 -16.56 -15.89 2.54
C TRP A 440 -17.15 -17.18 3.08
N ASN A 441 -18.29 -17.06 3.74
CA ASN A 441 -19.02 -18.19 4.27
C ASN A 441 -19.99 -18.73 3.20
N LEU A 442 -19.52 -19.71 2.45
CA LEU A 442 -20.27 -20.36 1.38
C LEU A 442 -21.20 -21.43 1.96
N ASN A 443 -22.44 -21.44 1.54
CA ASN A 443 -23.33 -22.56 1.87
C ASN A 443 -23.34 -23.60 0.75
N SER A 444 -24.08 -24.71 0.95
CA SER A 444 -24.11 -25.82 -0.01
C SER A 444 -24.68 -25.47 -1.40
N ASN A 445 -25.26 -24.29 -1.56
CA ASN A 445 -25.87 -23.81 -2.82
C ASN A 445 -25.04 -22.69 -3.46
N SER A 446 -23.81 -22.49 -2.99
CA SER A 446 -22.90 -21.45 -3.48
C SER A 446 -21.59 -22.10 -3.90
N GLU A 447 -21.01 -21.63 -4.97
CA GLU A 447 -19.75 -22.12 -5.52
C GLU A 447 -18.98 -20.99 -6.17
N PHE A 448 -17.67 -21.08 -6.20
CA PHE A 448 -16.82 -20.25 -7.06
C PHE A 448 -16.89 -20.81 -8.49
N LEU A 449 -17.08 -19.91 -9.45
CA LEU A 449 -17.00 -20.23 -10.87
C LEU A 449 -15.74 -19.59 -11.47
N GLN A 450 -14.87 -20.46 -11.96
CA GLN A 450 -13.68 -20.07 -12.74
C GLN A 450 -13.93 -20.41 -14.21
N ASP A 451 -14.78 -19.66 -14.87
CA ASP A 451 -15.09 -19.85 -16.29
C ASP A 451 -15.54 -18.53 -16.96
N SER A 452 -16.20 -18.66 -18.09
CA SER A 452 -16.67 -17.55 -18.91
C SER A 452 -17.79 -16.69 -18.30
N ILE A 453 -18.30 -17.00 -17.12
CA ILE A 453 -19.39 -16.25 -16.47
C ILE A 453 -18.81 -15.34 -15.38
N TYR A 454 -18.10 -14.31 -15.80
CA TYR A 454 -17.51 -13.29 -14.96
C TYR A 454 -17.73 -11.91 -15.59
N ARG A 455 -17.54 -10.86 -14.82
CA ARG A 455 -17.63 -9.49 -15.33
C ARG A 455 -16.25 -8.89 -15.54
N ARG A 456 -15.30 -9.21 -14.66
CA ARG A 456 -13.93 -8.74 -14.68
C ARG A 456 -13.00 -9.86 -14.23
N GLY A 457 -11.80 -9.93 -14.78
CA GLY A 457 -10.86 -11.00 -14.45
C GLY A 457 -11.26 -12.34 -15.08
N SER A 458 -11.28 -13.41 -14.33
CA SER A 458 -11.59 -14.77 -14.77
C SER A 458 -12.58 -15.53 -13.89
N SER A 459 -13.00 -14.94 -12.77
CA SER A 459 -13.81 -15.62 -11.77
C SER A 459 -14.96 -14.76 -11.26
N SER A 460 -16.01 -15.42 -10.81
CA SER A 460 -17.13 -14.84 -10.06
C SER A 460 -17.65 -15.85 -9.06
N ILE A 461 -18.43 -15.41 -8.07
CA ILE A 461 -19.13 -16.31 -7.18
C ILE A 461 -20.57 -16.51 -7.64
N SER A 462 -21.07 -17.74 -7.65
CA SER A 462 -22.46 -18.02 -7.98
C SER A 462 -23.24 -18.54 -6.79
N HIS A 463 -24.53 -18.21 -6.77
CA HIS A 463 -25.48 -18.62 -5.77
C HIS A 463 -26.68 -19.29 -6.43
N LEU A 464 -26.83 -20.57 -6.19
CA LEU A 464 -27.96 -21.37 -6.70
C LEU A 464 -29.08 -21.44 -5.66
N ARG A 465 -30.32 -21.17 -6.08
CA ARG A 465 -31.54 -21.26 -5.25
C ARG A 465 -32.59 -22.07 -5.90
N SER A 466 -33.18 -22.94 -5.10
CA SER A 466 -34.42 -23.66 -5.47
C SER A 466 -35.54 -23.34 -4.48
N SER A 467 -36.77 -23.73 -4.80
CA SER A 467 -37.95 -23.52 -3.94
C SER A 467 -37.85 -24.15 -2.53
N ILE A 468 -36.81 -24.91 -2.25
CA ILE A 468 -36.68 -25.71 -1.02
C ILE A 468 -35.46 -25.29 -0.18
N SER A 469 -34.55 -24.49 -0.70
CA SER A 469 -33.26 -24.26 -0.05
C SER A 469 -32.95 -22.77 0.21
N PRO A 470 -33.16 -22.28 1.42
CA PRO A 470 -32.69 -20.94 1.82
C PRO A 470 -31.18 -20.92 2.08
N GLY A 471 -30.51 -19.85 1.75
CA GLY A 471 -29.11 -19.64 2.07
C GLY A 471 -28.63 -18.26 1.60
N ASN A 472 -27.63 -17.73 2.23
CA ASN A 472 -26.97 -16.49 1.86
C ASN A 472 -25.47 -16.73 1.80
N ILE A 473 -24.76 -15.95 1.00
CA ILE A 473 -23.30 -15.87 1.06
C ILE A 473 -22.99 -14.65 1.91
N ILE A 474 -22.21 -14.83 2.97
CA ILE A 474 -21.87 -13.77 3.89
C ILE A 474 -20.36 -13.81 4.21
N THR A 475 -19.78 -12.69 4.50
CA THR A 475 -18.48 -12.67 5.18
C THR A 475 -18.66 -13.29 6.56
N ASN A 476 -17.72 -14.11 6.98
CA ASN A 476 -17.76 -14.75 8.31
C ASN A 476 -17.81 -13.66 9.39
N LEU A 477 -18.61 -13.85 10.43
CA LEU A 477 -18.72 -12.90 11.55
C LEU A 477 -17.36 -12.59 12.20
N GLU A 478 -16.44 -13.55 12.20
CA GLU A 478 -15.08 -13.39 12.72
C GLU A 478 -14.19 -12.60 11.75
N ASN A 479 -14.55 -12.50 10.47
CA ASN A 479 -13.80 -11.80 9.42
C ASN A 479 -14.36 -10.41 9.10
N LYS A 480 -15.09 -9.79 10.02
CA LYS A 480 -15.57 -8.42 9.82
C LYS A 480 -14.42 -7.46 9.57
N PHE A 481 -14.64 -6.60 8.61
CA PHE A 481 -13.69 -5.56 8.24
C PHE A 481 -13.79 -4.35 9.16
N PRO A 482 -12.68 -3.63 9.43
CA PRO A 482 -12.71 -2.35 10.11
C PRO A 482 -13.54 -1.32 9.33
N TYR A 483 -14.30 -0.48 10.05
CA TYR A 483 -15.16 0.57 9.50
C TYR A 483 -14.88 1.90 10.20
N LYS A 484 -14.66 2.96 9.43
CA LYS A 484 -14.40 4.31 9.95
C LYS A 484 -15.70 5.15 9.88
N SER A 485 -16.42 5.20 10.98
CA SER A 485 -17.75 5.84 11.05
C SER A 485 -17.81 7.32 10.70
N HIS A 486 -16.67 8.03 10.72
CA HIS A 486 -16.56 9.44 10.38
C HIS A 486 -16.29 9.70 8.89
N LEU A 487 -16.03 8.67 8.10
CA LEU A 487 -15.81 8.76 6.66
C LEU A 487 -17.06 8.31 5.88
N ASP A 488 -17.17 8.76 4.65
CA ASP A 488 -18.21 8.32 3.74
C ASP A 488 -17.86 6.96 3.12
N HIS A 489 -18.88 6.15 2.85
CA HIS A 489 -18.71 4.84 2.23
C HIS A 489 -19.68 4.63 1.08
N THR A 490 -19.30 3.77 0.13
CA THR A 490 -20.18 3.32 -0.97
C THR A 490 -20.12 1.82 -1.08
N LEU A 491 -21.28 1.17 -0.90
CA LEU A 491 -21.49 -0.23 -1.21
C LEU A 491 -21.60 -0.38 -2.72
N HIS A 492 -20.88 -1.34 -3.32
CA HIS A 492 -20.96 -1.61 -4.75
C HIS A 492 -20.82 -3.10 -5.07
N GLY A 493 -21.17 -3.44 -6.30
CA GLY A 493 -20.99 -4.79 -6.83
C GLY A 493 -21.59 -4.96 -8.21
N LYS A 494 -21.13 -5.97 -8.92
CA LYS A 494 -21.67 -6.39 -10.21
C LYS A 494 -22.48 -7.65 -10.03
N ILE A 495 -23.67 -7.68 -10.59
CA ILE A 495 -24.66 -8.76 -10.39
C ILE A 495 -25.26 -9.15 -11.73
N LYS A 496 -25.34 -10.47 -11.98
CA LYS A 496 -26.06 -11.09 -13.08
C LYS A 496 -27.06 -12.09 -12.52
N THR A 497 -28.26 -12.19 -13.10
CA THR A 497 -29.29 -13.10 -12.62
C THR A 497 -29.97 -13.87 -13.74
N GLU A 498 -30.29 -15.14 -13.46
CA GLU A 498 -31.23 -15.98 -14.22
C GLU A 498 -32.37 -16.41 -13.28
N ASN A 499 -33.59 -16.03 -13.59
CA ASN A 499 -34.77 -16.23 -12.74
C ASN A 499 -34.53 -15.70 -11.30
N GLY A 500 -33.88 -14.55 -11.18
CA GLY A 500 -33.55 -13.94 -9.89
C GLY A 500 -34.79 -13.57 -9.09
N LYS A 501 -34.74 -13.75 -7.77
CA LYS A 501 -35.80 -13.35 -6.86
C LYS A 501 -35.25 -12.63 -5.65
N ASN A 502 -35.64 -11.38 -5.48
CA ASN A 502 -35.19 -10.54 -4.35
C ASN A 502 -33.68 -10.59 -4.14
N VAL A 503 -32.91 -10.59 -5.23
CA VAL A 503 -31.46 -10.55 -5.18
C VAL A 503 -31.03 -9.20 -4.71
N ASN A 504 -30.10 -9.14 -3.75
CA ASN A 504 -29.65 -7.90 -3.16
C ASN A 504 -28.23 -8.05 -2.57
N LEU A 505 -27.57 -6.91 -2.39
CA LEU A 505 -26.31 -6.77 -1.69
C LEU A 505 -26.53 -5.89 -0.47
N GLU A 506 -26.03 -6.30 0.69
CA GLU A 506 -26.19 -5.59 1.96
C GLU A 506 -24.84 -5.41 2.64
N VAL A 507 -24.66 -4.27 3.31
CA VAL A 507 -23.63 -4.06 4.32
C VAL A 507 -24.27 -4.05 5.70
N ARG A 508 -23.68 -4.79 6.63
CA ARG A 508 -24.11 -4.83 8.02
C ARG A 508 -23.03 -4.21 8.90
N LEU A 509 -23.44 -3.22 9.69
CA LEU A 509 -22.55 -2.48 10.56
C LEU A 509 -22.70 -2.92 12.00
N SER A 510 -21.60 -2.99 12.75
CA SER A 510 -21.58 -3.40 14.15
C SER A 510 -20.53 -2.62 14.97
N GLU A 511 -20.78 -2.51 16.26
CA GLU A 511 -19.87 -1.87 17.20
C GLU A 511 -18.61 -2.72 17.41
N ASN A 512 -18.78 -4.03 17.56
CA ASN A 512 -17.68 -4.95 17.87
C ASN A 512 -17.57 -6.03 16.78
N ARG A 513 -16.38 -6.58 16.63
CA ARG A 513 -16.09 -7.63 15.63
C ARG A 513 -17.00 -8.87 15.79
N THR A 514 -17.26 -9.28 17.03
CA THR A 514 -18.05 -10.47 17.33
C THR A 514 -19.51 -10.19 17.71
N SER A 515 -19.92 -8.92 17.85
CA SER A 515 -21.30 -8.57 18.18
C SER A 515 -22.23 -8.68 16.97
N GLY A 516 -23.52 -8.78 17.25
CA GLY A 516 -24.57 -8.74 16.25
C GLY A 516 -24.60 -7.41 15.48
N THR A 517 -25.28 -7.45 14.35
CA THR A 517 -25.51 -6.29 13.51
C THR A 517 -26.34 -5.24 14.25
N ILE A 518 -25.89 -3.97 14.21
CA ILE A 518 -26.63 -2.82 14.71
C ILE A 518 -27.46 -2.20 13.58
N ILE A 519 -26.88 -2.10 12.38
CA ILE A 519 -27.47 -1.40 11.22
C ILE A 519 -27.26 -2.25 9.98
N ASN A 520 -28.32 -2.35 9.14
CA ASN A 520 -28.26 -2.94 7.80
C ASN A 520 -28.57 -1.87 6.77
N GLU A 521 -27.73 -1.76 5.77
CA GLU A 521 -27.98 -0.97 4.57
C GLU A 521 -27.91 -1.88 3.34
N SER A 522 -28.88 -1.77 2.44
CA SER A 522 -28.93 -2.54 1.21
C SER A 522 -29.00 -1.64 -0.01
N LEU A 523 -28.74 -2.17 -1.19
CA LEU A 523 -29.01 -1.49 -2.46
C LEU A 523 -30.47 -1.03 -2.52
N TYR A 524 -30.73 0.02 -3.31
CA TYR A 524 -32.04 0.68 -3.35
C TYR A 524 -33.23 -0.20 -3.69
N SER A 525 -33.03 -1.24 -4.52
CA SER A 525 -34.09 -2.18 -4.91
C SER A 525 -33.56 -3.58 -5.12
N SER A 526 -34.41 -4.55 -4.80
CA SER A 526 -34.12 -5.95 -5.09
C SER A 526 -34.21 -6.24 -6.60
N ILE A 527 -33.28 -7.07 -7.08
CA ILE A 527 -33.19 -7.49 -8.48
C ILE A 527 -34.03 -8.74 -8.66
N ASN A 528 -34.85 -8.74 -9.72
CA ASN A 528 -35.75 -9.86 -10.03
C ASN A 528 -35.66 -10.18 -11.53
N GLY A 529 -35.96 -11.47 -11.89
CA GLY A 529 -35.98 -11.96 -13.28
C GLY A 529 -34.57 -12.19 -13.85
N ASP A 530 -34.49 -12.16 -15.17
CA ASP A 530 -33.27 -12.35 -15.91
C ASP A 530 -32.61 -10.97 -16.15
N ASN A 531 -31.37 -10.82 -15.73
CA ASN A 531 -30.58 -9.61 -15.94
C ASN A 531 -29.16 -9.99 -16.33
N ASP A 532 -28.63 -9.36 -17.37
CA ASP A 532 -27.22 -9.45 -17.65
C ASP A 532 -26.38 -8.65 -16.65
N TRP A 533 -25.07 -8.79 -16.68
CA TRP A 533 -24.17 -8.10 -15.79
C TRP A 533 -24.46 -6.60 -15.71
N LYS A 534 -24.77 -6.13 -14.50
CA LYS A 534 -24.98 -4.72 -14.20
C LYS A 534 -24.26 -4.34 -12.92
N GLU A 535 -23.67 -3.16 -12.94
CA GLU A 535 -23.08 -2.54 -11.78
C GLU A 535 -24.14 -1.85 -10.93
N TYR A 536 -24.09 -2.09 -9.62
CA TYR A 536 -24.97 -1.49 -8.63
C TYR A 536 -24.12 -0.83 -7.56
N TRP A 537 -24.50 0.37 -7.14
CA TRP A 537 -23.82 1.08 -6.09
C TRP A 537 -24.76 1.97 -5.30
N LYS A 538 -24.42 2.22 -4.01
CA LYS A 538 -25.18 3.07 -3.11
C LYS A 538 -24.26 3.69 -2.08
N ASN A 539 -24.32 5.01 -1.90
CA ASN A 539 -23.66 5.68 -0.78
C ASN A 539 -24.35 5.29 0.53
N ILE A 540 -23.55 4.89 1.51
CA ILE A 540 -24.02 4.46 2.83
C ILE A 540 -24.11 5.69 3.73
N SER A 541 -25.18 5.77 4.52
CA SER A 541 -25.36 6.83 5.50
C SER A 541 -24.30 6.74 6.60
N ASN A 542 -23.86 7.88 7.12
CA ASN A 542 -22.90 7.91 8.21
C ASN A 542 -23.59 7.54 9.53
N TYR A 543 -23.07 6.53 10.21
CA TYR A 543 -23.55 6.05 11.49
C TYR A 543 -22.45 6.19 12.54
N GLN A 544 -22.81 6.68 13.72
CA GLN A 544 -21.88 6.75 14.86
C GLN A 544 -21.88 5.42 15.62
N GLU A 545 -20.81 5.18 16.37
CA GLU A 545 -20.66 4.01 17.25
C GLU A 545 -20.61 2.65 16.52
N VAL A 546 -20.23 2.63 15.24
CA VAL A 546 -19.95 1.41 14.48
C VAL A 546 -18.50 1.40 14.05
N ASN A 547 -17.83 0.26 14.22
CA ASN A 547 -16.39 0.10 13.98
C ASN A 547 -16.06 -1.05 13.04
N PHE A 548 -17.06 -1.87 12.69
CA PHE A 548 -16.89 -3.05 11.84
C PHE A 548 -18.04 -3.21 10.87
N PHE A 549 -17.75 -3.80 9.72
CA PHE A 549 -18.78 -4.20 8.77
C PHE A 549 -18.55 -5.63 8.25
N ASP A 550 -19.61 -6.23 7.75
CA ASP A 550 -19.60 -7.38 6.88
C ASP A 550 -20.55 -7.18 5.69
N ILE A 551 -20.36 -7.98 4.65
CA ILE A 551 -21.17 -7.93 3.44
C ILE A 551 -22.00 -9.21 3.31
N VAL A 552 -23.23 -9.06 2.86
CA VAL A 552 -24.18 -10.17 2.60
C VAL A 552 -24.68 -10.09 1.18
N MET A 553 -24.48 -11.16 0.43
CA MET A 553 -25.07 -11.38 -0.87
C MET A 553 -26.34 -12.22 -0.70
N ASN A 554 -27.49 -11.62 -0.95
CA ASN A 554 -28.79 -12.24 -0.74
C ASN A 554 -29.41 -12.66 -2.05
N SER A 555 -30.06 -13.83 -2.07
CA SER A 555 -30.92 -14.27 -3.15
C SER A 555 -32.14 -14.99 -2.58
N GLY A 556 -33.33 -14.53 -2.92
CA GLY A 556 -34.58 -15.12 -2.47
C GLY A 556 -34.90 -16.43 -3.18
N VAL A 557 -35.83 -17.20 -2.62
CA VAL A 557 -36.34 -18.43 -3.23
C VAL A 557 -37.25 -18.08 -4.42
N PRO A 558 -37.00 -18.57 -5.63
CA PRO A 558 -37.84 -18.29 -6.80
C PRO A 558 -39.24 -18.90 -6.65
N ASP A 559 -40.24 -18.34 -7.33
CA ASP A 559 -41.60 -18.84 -7.28
C ASP A 559 -41.72 -20.20 -7.98
N THR A 560 -40.89 -20.44 -8.99
CA THR A 560 -40.79 -21.71 -9.71
C THR A 560 -39.40 -21.91 -10.28
N GLY A 561 -38.93 -23.15 -10.36
CA GLY A 561 -37.69 -23.51 -11.01
C GLY A 561 -36.45 -23.20 -10.16
N LEU A 562 -35.31 -22.96 -10.83
CA LEU A 562 -34.02 -22.66 -10.25
C LEU A 562 -33.69 -21.18 -10.51
N SER A 563 -33.28 -20.46 -9.48
CA SER A 563 -32.68 -19.15 -9.61
C SER A 563 -31.16 -19.29 -9.52
N LYS A 564 -30.44 -18.62 -10.39
CA LYS A 564 -28.99 -18.51 -10.34
C LYS A 564 -28.59 -17.04 -10.34
N THR A 565 -27.71 -16.70 -9.46
CA THR A 565 -27.16 -15.34 -9.31
C THR A 565 -25.66 -15.43 -9.30
N TRP A 566 -25.01 -14.57 -10.07
CA TRP A 566 -23.56 -14.36 -10.05
C TRP A 566 -23.26 -12.99 -9.46
N PHE A 567 -22.25 -12.96 -8.62
CA PHE A 567 -21.72 -11.76 -8.00
C PHE A 567 -20.25 -11.62 -8.37
N ASP A 568 -19.83 -10.39 -8.64
CA ASP A 568 -18.46 -10.04 -8.99
C ASP A 568 -18.15 -8.61 -8.56
N ASP A 569 -16.87 -8.27 -8.31
CA ASP A 569 -16.43 -6.96 -7.86
C ASP A 569 -17.26 -6.40 -6.68
N ILE A 570 -17.49 -7.23 -5.67
CA ILE A 570 -18.28 -6.86 -4.49
C ILE A 570 -17.40 -6.14 -3.48
N GLY A 571 -17.82 -4.95 -3.03
CA GLY A 571 -17.00 -4.20 -2.10
C GLY A 571 -17.69 -3.10 -1.34
N LEU A 572 -16.91 -2.50 -0.45
CA LEU A 572 -17.24 -1.28 0.27
C LEU A 572 -16.08 -0.29 0.12
N ILE A 573 -16.32 0.76 -0.65
CA ILE A 573 -15.34 1.82 -0.86
C ILE A 573 -15.42 2.79 0.30
N GLN A 574 -14.30 3.03 0.97
CA GLN A 574 -14.11 4.12 1.93
C GLN A 574 -13.57 5.35 1.22
N TRP A 575 -14.22 6.47 1.39
CA TRP A 575 -13.83 7.74 0.74
C TRP A 575 -13.02 8.62 1.66
N ASP A 576 -12.02 9.27 1.07
CA ASP A 576 -11.32 10.39 1.65
C ASP A 576 -12.19 11.67 1.59
N SER A 577 -11.71 12.76 2.17
CA SER A 577 -12.42 14.05 2.14
C SER A 577 -12.62 14.57 0.71
N LEU A 578 -13.72 15.29 0.52
CA LEU A 578 -14.02 15.98 -0.73
C LEU A 578 -12.95 17.04 -1.02
N ARG A 579 -12.45 17.03 -2.24
CA ARG A 579 -11.46 17.97 -2.77
C ARG A 579 -12.09 18.82 -3.87
N TYR A 580 -11.73 20.08 -3.94
CA TYR A 580 -12.15 20.92 -5.04
C TYR A 580 -11.33 20.61 -6.29
N MET A 581 -12.00 20.64 -7.44
CA MET A 581 -11.33 20.50 -8.75
C MET A 581 -10.62 21.80 -9.09
N GLU A 582 -9.39 21.92 -8.70
CA GLU A 582 -8.52 23.02 -9.14
C GLU A 582 -7.80 22.69 -10.46
N ASN A 583 -7.77 21.41 -10.82
CA ASN A 583 -6.98 20.85 -11.91
C ASN A 583 -7.75 19.84 -12.72
N GLN A 584 -7.36 19.71 -14.00
CA GLN A 584 -7.79 18.62 -14.86
C GLN A 584 -6.98 17.33 -14.69
N MET A 585 -5.97 17.32 -13.85
CA MET A 585 -5.18 16.15 -13.54
C MET A 585 -5.20 15.87 -12.06
N ILE A 586 -5.47 14.63 -11.72
CA ILE A 586 -5.47 14.14 -10.35
C ILE A 586 -4.37 13.09 -10.28
N ASP A 587 -3.37 13.30 -9.45
CA ASP A 587 -2.39 12.27 -9.18
C ASP A 587 -2.98 11.26 -8.19
N VAL A 588 -3.38 10.11 -8.71
CA VAL A 588 -3.93 8.99 -7.94
C VAL A 588 -2.93 7.87 -7.79
N LYS A 589 -1.65 8.18 -8.06
CA LYS A 589 -0.63 7.17 -8.00
C LYS A 589 -0.59 6.47 -6.68
N HIS A 590 -0.46 5.16 -6.83
CA HIS A 590 0.40 4.45 -5.93
C HIS A 590 1.60 5.35 -5.50
N PRO A 591 1.86 5.52 -4.19
CA PRO A 591 1.41 4.61 -3.16
C PRO A 591 0.30 5.14 -2.25
N ASN A 592 -0.65 5.90 -2.73
CA ASN A 592 -1.74 6.41 -1.90
C ASN A 592 -2.82 5.37 -1.58
N ASN A 593 -2.68 4.14 -2.11
CA ASN A 593 -3.63 3.04 -1.94
C ASN A 593 -5.08 3.39 -2.30
N TYR A 594 -5.28 4.41 -3.15
CA TYR A 594 -6.58 4.73 -3.70
C TYR A 594 -6.78 3.95 -4.98
N ASN A 595 -7.89 3.22 -5.05
CA ASN A 595 -8.28 2.42 -6.20
C ASN A 595 -9.64 2.80 -6.81
N TYR A 596 -10.25 3.87 -6.27
CA TYR A 596 -11.48 4.46 -6.80
C TYR A 596 -11.45 5.99 -6.79
N ILE A 597 -12.18 6.59 -7.75
CA ILE A 597 -12.47 8.01 -7.77
C ILE A 597 -13.98 8.23 -7.98
N GLN A 598 -14.50 9.32 -7.43
CA GLN A 598 -15.88 9.75 -7.63
C GLN A 598 -15.95 11.25 -7.81
N PHE A 599 -16.76 11.70 -8.77
CA PHE A 599 -16.91 13.12 -9.14
C PHE A 599 -18.26 13.69 -8.75
N PHE A 600 -18.29 15.01 -8.54
CA PHE A 600 -19.48 15.77 -8.19
C PHE A 600 -19.61 16.96 -9.14
N THR A 601 -20.82 17.17 -9.71
CA THR A 601 -21.12 18.31 -10.57
C THR A 601 -22.41 19.01 -10.14
N SER A 602 -22.44 20.32 -10.25
CA SER A 602 -23.65 21.15 -9.98
C SER A 602 -24.56 21.29 -11.20
N GLY A 603 -24.06 21.00 -12.40
CA GLY A 603 -24.84 21.07 -13.65
C GLY A 603 -25.44 19.70 -14.01
N THR A 604 -26.51 19.69 -14.82
CA THR A 604 -27.03 18.43 -15.41
C THR A 604 -26.02 17.93 -16.44
N PRO A 605 -25.46 16.74 -16.27
CA PRO A 605 -24.50 16.20 -17.22
C PRO A 605 -25.21 15.88 -18.54
N ASN A 606 -24.94 16.63 -19.58
CA ASN A 606 -25.52 16.45 -20.92
C ASN A 606 -24.65 15.64 -21.88
N GLU A 607 -23.41 15.34 -21.51
CA GLU A 607 -22.42 14.66 -22.34
C GLU A 607 -21.68 13.59 -21.56
N GLN A 608 -21.16 12.61 -22.26
CA GLN A 608 -20.27 11.61 -21.70
C GLN A 608 -18.94 12.24 -21.33
N ILE A 609 -18.59 12.20 -20.06
CA ILE A 609 -17.28 12.59 -19.58
C ILE A 609 -16.40 11.35 -19.61
N GLN A 610 -15.27 11.43 -20.27
CA GLN A 610 -14.28 10.35 -20.33
C GLN A 610 -13.10 10.66 -19.42
N ILE A 611 -12.63 9.63 -18.73
CA ILE A 611 -11.43 9.68 -17.91
C ILE A 611 -10.33 8.86 -18.58
N ALA A 612 -9.20 9.49 -18.81
CA ALA A 612 -8.02 8.80 -19.32
C ALA A 612 -7.07 8.44 -18.18
N LEU A 613 -6.66 7.20 -18.14
CA LEU A 613 -5.68 6.65 -17.20
C LEU A 613 -4.42 6.25 -17.98
N LYS A 614 -3.25 6.57 -17.40
CA LYS A 614 -1.96 6.19 -17.94
C LYS A 614 -1.33 5.10 -17.08
N ASN A 615 -1.09 3.95 -17.65
CA ASN A 615 -0.33 2.88 -17.00
C ASN A 615 1.18 3.04 -17.19
N THR A 616 1.95 2.66 -16.17
CA THR A 616 3.40 2.75 -16.19
C THR A 616 3.99 1.34 -16.14
N ILE A 617 4.83 0.99 -17.10
CA ILE A 617 5.57 -0.29 -17.09
C ILE A 617 7.04 -0.02 -16.79
N ILE A 618 7.68 -0.95 -16.10
CA ILE A 618 9.12 -0.93 -15.87
C ILE A 618 9.82 -1.58 -17.07
N GLY A 619 10.83 -0.89 -17.56
CA GLY A 619 11.75 -1.38 -18.57
C GLY A 619 13.17 -0.89 -18.25
N GLU A 620 14.11 -1.00 -19.19
CA GLU A 620 15.42 -0.34 -19.06
C GLU A 620 15.23 1.19 -19.02
N LEU A 621 15.94 1.86 -18.12
CA LEU A 621 15.75 3.26 -17.80
C LEU A 621 16.21 4.17 -18.92
N PRO A 622 15.34 5.07 -19.40
CA PRO A 622 15.85 6.28 -20.03
C PRO A 622 16.58 7.16 -18.99
N ASP A 623 17.56 7.92 -19.45
CA ASP A 623 18.15 9.00 -18.67
C ASP A 623 17.05 9.95 -18.15
N LEU A 624 17.30 10.56 -17.00
CA LEU A 624 16.39 11.57 -16.46
C LEU A 624 16.22 12.70 -17.47
N LYS A 625 14.98 12.96 -17.87
CA LYS A 625 14.65 13.96 -18.88
C LYS A 625 13.38 14.71 -18.52
N SER A 626 13.49 16.00 -18.33
CA SER A 626 12.36 16.89 -18.08
C SER A 626 11.53 17.09 -19.35
N ILE A 627 10.23 16.79 -19.28
CA ILE A 627 9.29 16.98 -20.38
C ILE A 627 8.03 17.67 -19.86
N PRO A 628 8.07 18.99 -19.67
CA PRO A 628 6.89 19.76 -19.27
C PRO A 628 5.91 19.88 -20.43
N LYS A 629 4.63 19.81 -20.11
CA LYS A 629 3.51 20.05 -21.03
C LYS A 629 2.49 21.00 -20.41
N CYS A 630 1.68 21.62 -21.26
CA CYS A 630 0.52 22.42 -20.87
C CYS A 630 -0.66 22.10 -21.78
N THR A 631 -1.88 22.22 -21.27
CA THR A 631 -3.09 22.02 -22.09
C THR A 631 -3.18 22.99 -23.25
N LYS A 632 -2.76 24.23 -23.02
CA LYS A 632 -2.75 25.31 -24.02
C LYS A 632 -1.60 26.26 -23.70
N ASN A 633 -0.85 26.63 -24.70
CA ASN A 633 0.21 27.62 -24.56
C ASN A 633 -0.31 29.06 -24.63
N ILE A 634 -1.57 29.24 -25.05
CA ILE A 634 -2.26 30.56 -25.05
C ILE A 634 -3.50 30.39 -24.15
N ILE A 635 -3.62 31.23 -23.15
CA ILE A 635 -4.76 31.25 -22.23
C ILE A 635 -5.37 32.65 -22.11
N ALA A 636 -6.67 32.70 -21.84
CA ALA A 636 -7.33 33.94 -21.49
C ALA A 636 -7.16 34.21 -19.99
N VAL A 637 -6.86 35.44 -19.59
CA VAL A 637 -6.70 35.84 -18.19
C VAL A 637 -7.72 36.90 -17.79
N PRO A 638 -8.14 36.90 -16.51
CA PRO A 638 -7.74 35.98 -15.42
C PRO A 638 -8.24 34.54 -15.68
N GLY A 639 -7.36 33.52 -15.48
CA GLY A 639 -7.70 32.14 -15.76
C GLY A 639 -6.63 31.14 -15.34
N TYR A 640 -7.00 29.86 -15.38
CA TYR A 640 -6.11 28.75 -15.02
C TYR A 640 -5.39 28.18 -16.24
N ALA A 641 -4.11 27.82 -16.07
CA ALA A 641 -3.37 26.91 -16.92
C ALA A 641 -3.09 25.60 -16.17
N HIS A 642 -3.13 24.48 -16.90
CA HIS A 642 -2.92 23.15 -16.35
C HIS A 642 -1.66 22.55 -16.96
N PHE A 643 -0.76 22.08 -16.09
CA PHE A 643 0.55 21.61 -16.45
C PHE A 643 0.70 20.11 -16.21
N PHE A 644 1.46 19.45 -17.08
CA PHE A 644 1.66 18.01 -17.04
C PHE A 644 3.13 17.69 -17.10
N ASP A 645 3.54 16.78 -16.24
CA ASP A 645 4.83 16.14 -16.29
C ASP A 645 4.75 14.86 -17.13
N GLU A 646 5.42 14.85 -18.28
CA GLU A 646 5.68 13.66 -19.10
C GLU A 646 7.15 13.24 -19.04
N SER A 647 7.89 13.71 -18.04
CA SER A 647 9.32 13.47 -17.89
C SER A 647 9.65 11.98 -17.76
N GLU A 648 10.80 11.62 -18.30
CA GLU A 648 11.34 10.26 -18.33
C GLU A 648 12.39 10.06 -17.22
N GLY A 649 12.54 8.84 -16.73
CA GLY A 649 13.54 8.46 -15.73
C GLY A 649 12.99 8.27 -14.31
N PRO A 650 13.87 7.95 -13.35
CA PRO A 650 13.50 7.64 -11.96
C PRO A 650 13.24 8.91 -11.14
N ILE A 651 12.13 9.58 -11.37
CA ILE A 651 11.81 10.89 -10.77
C ILE A 651 11.24 10.71 -9.36
N GLY A 652 11.82 11.41 -8.39
CA GLY A 652 11.33 11.50 -7.02
C GLY A 652 10.64 12.81 -6.68
N ASN A 653 11.07 13.93 -7.27
CA ASN A 653 10.53 15.26 -6.97
C ASN A 653 10.34 16.12 -8.22
N TRP A 654 9.44 17.09 -8.13
CA TRP A 654 9.10 18.07 -9.17
C TRP A 654 9.17 19.47 -8.59
N LEU A 655 9.66 20.42 -9.38
CA LEU A 655 9.58 21.85 -9.11
C LEU A 655 9.14 22.57 -10.38
N TRP A 656 7.93 23.10 -10.35
CA TRP A 656 7.40 23.98 -11.38
C TRP A 656 7.58 25.43 -10.96
N GLU A 657 8.09 26.25 -11.85
CA GLU A 657 8.18 27.70 -11.73
C GLU A 657 7.33 28.32 -12.84
N PHE A 658 6.39 29.19 -12.48
CA PHE A 658 5.38 29.68 -13.44
C PHE A 658 5.72 31.01 -14.09
N GLY A 659 6.91 31.54 -13.82
CA GLY A 659 7.38 32.79 -14.43
C GLY A 659 6.81 34.07 -13.84
N ASP A 660 5.92 33.96 -12.85
CA ASP A 660 5.33 35.06 -12.08
C ASP A 660 5.83 35.13 -10.62
N ASN A 661 6.92 34.45 -10.33
CA ASN A 661 7.53 34.22 -9.01
C ASN A 661 6.77 33.21 -8.12
N SER A 662 5.77 32.54 -8.64
CA SER A 662 5.14 31.42 -7.96
C SER A 662 5.72 30.08 -8.41
N HIS A 663 5.55 29.04 -7.60
CA HIS A 663 6.04 27.70 -7.86
C HIS A 663 5.11 26.63 -7.31
N SER A 664 5.31 25.38 -7.73
CA SER A 664 4.60 24.20 -7.20
C SER A 664 5.51 22.97 -7.23
N THR A 665 5.37 22.12 -6.21
CA THR A 665 6.03 20.80 -6.15
C THR A 665 5.10 19.65 -6.52
N ILE A 666 3.86 19.95 -6.84
CA ILE A 666 2.88 18.97 -7.32
C ILE A 666 3.29 18.51 -8.71
N ARG A 667 3.21 17.21 -8.98
CA ARG A 667 3.61 16.64 -10.28
C ARG A 667 2.87 17.23 -11.46
N HIS A 668 1.56 17.41 -11.34
CA HIS A 668 0.66 17.96 -12.36
C HIS A 668 -0.11 19.16 -11.78
N PRO A 669 0.52 20.33 -11.66
CA PRO A 669 -0.11 21.47 -11.02
C PRO A 669 -1.05 22.21 -11.97
N SER A 670 -1.94 23.01 -11.38
CA SER A 670 -2.58 24.14 -12.03
C SER A 670 -2.11 25.42 -11.44
N HIS A 671 -2.06 26.43 -12.25
CA HIS A 671 -1.72 27.78 -11.82
C HIS A 671 -2.70 28.81 -12.36
N TYR A 672 -3.06 29.76 -11.51
CA TYR A 672 -3.96 30.85 -11.85
C TYR A 672 -3.15 32.09 -12.25
N PHE A 673 -3.25 32.48 -13.51
CA PHE A 673 -2.65 33.72 -14.02
C PHE A 673 -3.66 34.85 -13.96
N GLN A 674 -3.32 35.90 -13.23
CA GLN A 674 -4.19 37.06 -13.04
C GLN A 674 -3.97 38.10 -14.13
N ASN A 675 -2.76 38.26 -14.61
CA ASN A 675 -2.35 39.34 -15.51
C ASN A 675 -1.99 38.82 -16.90
N PRO A 676 -2.23 39.60 -17.95
CA PRO A 676 -1.64 39.32 -19.26
C PRO A 676 -0.11 39.35 -19.20
N GLY A 677 0.54 38.47 -19.96
CA GLY A 677 1.99 38.39 -19.97
C GLY A 677 2.50 37.21 -20.80
N VAL A 678 3.79 37.24 -21.07
CA VAL A 678 4.53 36.10 -21.63
C VAL A 678 5.32 35.47 -20.48
N TYR A 679 4.94 34.27 -20.09
CA TYR A 679 5.49 33.58 -18.96
C TYR A 679 6.42 32.45 -19.40
N ASN A 680 7.61 32.41 -18.83
CA ASN A 680 8.54 31.30 -19.02
C ASN A 680 8.26 30.26 -17.93
N ILE A 681 7.68 29.16 -18.30
CA ILE A 681 7.34 28.05 -17.42
C ILE A 681 8.51 27.09 -17.38
N ASN A 682 8.99 26.74 -16.20
CA ASN A 682 10.10 25.81 -16.02
C ASN A 682 9.67 24.62 -15.17
N LEU A 683 10.00 23.42 -15.62
CA LEU A 683 9.90 22.19 -14.82
C LEU A 683 11.32 21.67 -14.54
N THR A 684 11.67 21.60 -13.29
CA THR A 684 12.85 20.87 -12.79
C THR A 684 12.36 19.54 -12.18
N VAL A 685 12.86 18.43 -12.67
CA VAL A 685 12.66 17.10 -12.08
C VAL A 685 13.94 16.65 -11.40
N VAL A 686 13.80 16.05 -10.22
CA VAL A 686 14.91 15.50 -9.46
C VAL A 686 14.71 13.99 -9.37
N GLY A 687 15.70 13.25 -9.84
CA GLY A 687 15.72 11.79 -9.79
C GLY A 687 15.95 11.26 -8.37
N LEU A 688 15.58 9.99 -8.17
CA LEU A 688 15.85 9.26 -6.92
C LEU A 688 17.35 9.17 -6.59
N ASN A 689 18.21 9.34 -7.60
CA ASN A 689 19.66 9.38 -7.49
C ASN A 689 20.22 10.80 -7.19
N GLY A 690 19.36 11.80 -6.98
CA GLY A 690 19.74 13.18 -6.70
C GLY A 690 20.15 14.02 -7.92
N PHE A 691 20.24 13.44 -9.13
CA PHE A 691 20.45 14.23 -10.35
C PHE A 691 19.17 14.98 -10.72
N SER A 692 19.30 16.09 -11.43
CA SER A 692 18.16 16.88 -11.89
C SER A 692 18.28 17.20 -13.36
N ASP A 693 17.14 17.34 -14.02
CA ASP A 693 17.03 17.90 -15.35
C ASP A 693 15.92 18.96 -15.38
N SER A 694 16.09 19.96 -16.21
CA SER A 694 15.15 21.09 -16.29
C SER A 694 14.83 21.44 -17.72
N LYS A 695 13.56 21.78 -17.98
CA LYS A 695 13.14 22.26 -19.28
C LYS A 695 12.08 23.33 -19.14
N SER A 696 12.21 24.35 -19.98
CA SER A 696 11.28 25.48 -20.02
C SER A 696 10.49 25.52 -21.32
N PHE A 697 9.32 26.14 -21.27
CA PHE A 697 8.52 26.52 -22.44
C PHE A 697 7.77 27.83 -22.15
N THR A 698 7.25 28.44 -23.20
CA THR A 698 6.54 29.71 -23.10
C THR A 698 5.03 29.49 -23.01
N LEU A 699 4.37 30.21 -22.10
CA LEU A 699 2.92 30.36 -22.01
C LEU A 699 2.56 31.83 -22.21
N VAL A 700 1.62 32.09 -23.10
CA VAL A 700 1.14 33.44 -23.42
C VAL A 700 -0.25 33.64 -22.82
N ALA A 701 -0.38 34.58 -21.91
CA ALA A 701 -1.64 34.95 -21.26
C ALA A 701 -2.18 36.26 -21.87
N ILE A 702 -3.34 36.20 -22.50
CA ILE A 702 -3.99 37.35 -23.13
C ILE A 702 -5.21 37.81 -22.37
N SER A 703 -5.50 39.12 -22.41
CA SER A 703 -6.74 39.64 -21.84
C SER A 703 -7.97 39.19 -22.63
N ASN A 704 -9.07 38.89 -21.95
CA ASN A 704 -10.35 38.55 -22.59
C ASN A 704 -10.87 39.62 -23.57
N ASN A 705 -10.34 40.84 -23.50
CA ASN A 705 -10.72 41.99 -24.36
C ASN A 705 -9.58 42.48 -25.23
N SER A 706 -8.50 41.68 -25.43
CA SER A 706 -7.38 42.09 -26.27
C SER A 706 -7.75 42.11 -27.74
N GLU A 707 -7.19 43.07 -28.46
CA GLU A 707 -7.26 43.12 -29.92
C GLU A 707 -6.42 41.99 -30.51
N THR A 708 -6.89 41.37 -31.59
CA THR A 708 -6.10 40.37 -32.34
C THR A 708 -5.20 41.06 -33.32
N TYR A 709 -3.91 40.83 -33.22
CA TYR A 709 -2.92 41.27 -34.22
C TYR A 709 -2.87 40.26 -35.36
N ASN A 710 -2.62 40.74 -36.56
CA ASN A 710 -2.36 39.87 -37.69
C ASN A 710 -0.95 39.27 -37.58
N GLU A 711 -0.78 38.08 -38.06
CA GLU A 711 0.51 37.40 -38.12
C GLU A 711 1.54 38.27 -38.87
N GLY A 712 2.67 38.59 -38.26
CA GLY A 712 3.71 39.45 -38.78
C GLY A 712 3.51 40.97 -38.60
N ASP A 713 2.34 41.43 -38.17
CA ASP A 713 2.02 42.85 -37.92
C ASP A 713 2.13 43.16 -36.41
N LEU A 714 3.37 43.41 -35.97
CA LEU A 714 3.66 43.57 -34.55
C LEU A 714 3.23 44.96 -33.99
N ASN A 715 3.07 45.94 -34.85
CA ASN A 715 2.63 47.29 -34.46
C ASN A 715 1.13 47.50 -34.67
N ASN A 716 0.41 46.50 -35.21
CA ASN A 716 -1.04 46.50 -35.50
C ASN A 716 -1.51 47.67 -36.37
N ASP A 717 -0.71 48.06 -37.34
CA ASP A 717 -1.07 49.12 -38.30
C ASP A 717 -1.74 48.58 -39.57
N GLY A 718 -1.89 47.26 -39.67
CA GLY A 718 -2.51 46.54 -40.78
C GLY A 718 -1.59 46.26 -41.98
N ILE A 719 -0.28 46.53 -41.84
CA ILE A 719 0.71 46.35 -42.92
C ILE A 719 1.98 45.71 -42.39
N ILE A 720 2.35 44.54 -42.87
CA ILE A 720 3.65 43.93 -42.55
C ILE A 720 4.76 44.70 -43.29
N ASN A 721 5.65 45.33 -42.53
CA ASN A 721 6.70 46.20 -43.08
C ASN A 721 8.00 46.17 -42.22
N THR A 722 8.97 47.06 -42.55
CA THR A 722 10.26 47.12 -41.85
C THR A 722 10.16 47.57 -40.40
N GLN A 723 9.03 48.15 -39.95
CA GLN A 723 8.84 48.52 -38.53
C GLN A 723 8.59 47.27 -37.69
N ASP A 724 7.83 46.31 -38.21
CA ASP A 724 7.56 45.02 -37.58
C ASP A 724 8.83 44.19 -37.46
N LEU A 725 9.64 44.12 -38.53
CA LEU A 725 10.97 43.52 -38.48
C LEU A 725 11.86 44.16 -37.42
N THR A 726 11.78 45.48 -37.27
CA THR A 726 12.59 46.20 -36.27
C THR A 726 12.15 45.84 -34.86
N LEU A 727 10.87 45.71 -34.60
CA LEU A 727 10.32 45.25 -33.34
C LEU A 727 10.74 43.81 -33.02
N CYS A 728 10.55 42.89 -33.97
CA CYS A 728 10.96 41.50 -33.83
C CYS A 728 12.46 41.37 -33.58
N LEU A 729 13.30 42.03 -34.36
CA LEU A 729 14.75 42.04 -34.17
C LEU A 729 15.15 42.64 -32.82
N SER A 730 14.51 43.74 -32.39
CA SER A 730 14.80 44.38 -31.08
C SER A 730 14.46 43.46 -29.93
N TYR A 731 13.43 42.66 -30.03
CA TYR A 731 13.10 41.63 -29.05
C TYR A 731 14.14 40.51 -29.04
N ILE A 732 14.50 39.94 -30.18
CA ILE A 732 15.54 38.90 -30.31
C ILE A 732 16.87 39.35 -29.69
N LEU A 733 17.22 40.63 -29.89
CA LEU A 733 18.43 41.22 -29.34
C LEU A 733 18.30 41.64 -27.84
N GLY A 734 17.13 41.44 -27.23
CA GLY A 734 16.89 41.74 -25.80
C GLY A 734 16.73 43.25 -25.50
N PHE A 735 16.48 44.09 -26.49
CA PHE A 735 16.32 45.53 -26.28
C PHE A 735 14.91 45.96 -25.85
N ILE A 736 13.90 45.13 -26.14
CA ILE A 736 12.51 45.39 -25.78
C ILE A 736 11.84 44.10 -25.29
N THR A 737 10.72 44.25 -24.58
CA THR A 737 9.74 43.20 -24.32
C THR A 737 8.54 43.39 -25.19
N LEU A 738 7.93 42.33 -25.70
CA LEU A 738 6.69 42.34 -26.43
C LEU A 738 5.49 42.17 -25.52
N SER A 739 4.36 42.78 -25.90
CA SER A 739 3.07 42.43 -25.30
C SER A 739 2.69 40.97 -25.69
N PRO A 740 1.76 40.32 -24.99
CA PRO A 740 1.30 38.99 -25.38
C PRO A 740 0.78 38.91 -26.80
N GLU A 741 0.06 39.94 -27.28
CA GLU A 741 -0.48 40.04 -28.63
C GLU A 741 0.62 40.22 -29.67
N GLN A 742 1.62 41.05 -29.36
CA GLN A 742 2.80 41.24 -30.20
C GLN A 742 3.65 39.97 -30.30
N PHE A 743 3.75 39.23 -29.16
CA PHE A 743 4.47 37.96 -29.16
C PHE A 743 3.80 36.94 -30.09
N ILE A 744 2.46 36.81 -30.04
CA ILE A 744 1.72 35.92 -30.94
C ILE A 744 1.88 36.34 -32.40
N ALA A 745 1.85 37.64 -32.67
CA ALA A 745 2.04 38.13 -34.03
C ALA A 745 3.47 37.92 -34.58
N ALA A 746 4.47 37.92 -33.69
CA ALA A 746 5.88 37.72 -34.06
C ALA A 746 6.26 36.25 -34.22
N ASP A 747 5.60 35.35 -33.52
CA ASP A 747 5.79 33.88 -33.56
C ASP A 747 5.12 33.31 -34.81
N PHE A 748 5.74 33.53 -35.95
CA PHE A 748 5.15 33.30 -37.30
C PHE A 748 5.04 31.81 -37.64
N ASP A 749 5.86 30.94 -37.05
CA ASP A 749 5.78 29.49 -37.21
C ASP A 749 5.01 28.78 -36.07
N SER A 750 4.46 29.55 -35.13
CA SER A 750 3.63 29.10 -34.01
C SER A 750 4.33 28.08 -33.09
N ASN A 751 5.66 28.20 -32.95
CA ASN A 751 6.46 27.31 -32.09
C ASN A 751 6.62 27.81 -30.63
N PHE A 752 6.02 28.96 -30.28
CA PHE A 752 6.07 29.67 -29.00
C PHE A 752 7.47 30.16 -28.61
N LYS A 753 8.26 30.46 -29.62
CA LYS A 753 9.55 31.15 -29.50
C LYS A 753 9.62 32.21 -30.59
N ILE A 754 10.38 33.26 -30.34
CA ILE A 754 10.68 34.24 -31.37
C ILE A 754 12.17 34.19 -31.61
N GLU A 755 12.53 33.73 -32.78
CA GLU A 755 13.92 33.51 -33.19
C GLU A 755 14.19 34.06 -34.61
N ILE A 756 15.41 33.91 -35.08
CA ILE A 756 15.82 34.46 -36.39
C ILE A 756 14.94 33.89 -37.54
N TYR A 757 14.39 32.71 -37.39
CA TYR A 757 13.52 32.12 -38.40
C TYR A 757 12.22 32.89 -38.57
N ASP A 758 11.60 33.33 -37.47
CA ASP A 758 10.40 34.18 -37.51
C ASP A 758 10.69 35.51 -38.23
N LEU A 759 11.86 36.09 -37.93
CA LEU A 759 12.30 37.32 -38.59
C LEU A 759 12.39 37.14 -40.13
N PHE A 760 12.86 35.98 -40.61
CA PHE A 760 12.89 35.67 -42.03
C PHE A 760 11.45 35.51 -42.59
N LEU A 761 10.59 34.81 -41.88
CA LEU A 761 9.20 34.62 -42.29
C LEU A 761 8.44 35.94 -42.36
N ILE A 762 8.62 36.84 -41.38
CA ILE A 762 8.07 38.19 -41.42
C ILE A 762 8.63 38.96 -42.63
N SER A 763 9.97 38.88 -42.85
CA SER A 763 10.62 39.54 -44.01
C SER A 763 10.10 39.10 -45.34
N ASP A 764 9.83 37.81 -45.53
CA ASP A 764 9.31 37.24 -46.75
C ASP A 764 7.87 37.66 -47.03
N ASN A 765 7.15 38.15 -46.04
CA ASN A 765 5.75 38.63 -46.13
C ASN A 765 5.63 40.17 -46.12
N ILE A 766 6.74 40.91 -46.22
CA ILE A 766 6.70 42.36 -46.39
C ILE A 766 6.15 42.68 -47.78
N ASN A 767 5.11 43.48 -47.83
CA ASN A 767 4.48 43.96 -49.04
C ASN A 767 5.15 45.23 -49.60
#